data_28a8aa5ff93c54c6ff803005ef93f8eb
#
_entry.id   28a8aa5ff93c54c6ff803005ef93f8eb
#
_cell.length_a   1.000
_cell.length_b   1.000
_cell.length_c   1.000
_cell.angle_alpha   90.00
_cell.angle_beta   90.00
_cell.angle_gamma   90.00
#
_symmetry.space_group_name_H-M   'P 1'
#
loop_
_entity.id
_entity.type
_entity.pdbx_description
1 polymer ?
#
loop_
_entity_poly.entity_id
_entity_poly.type
_entity_poly.pdbx_seq_one_letter_code
_entity_poly.pdbx_strand_id
1 'polypeptide(L)'
;MAVHCGRTVAGCPARKLPINLVDEQTPRGYSMSEKRGFPEAGLHMEFLNERSMTKLRCLKCGETLDCGPERCVCRGCGATWPVSDGVPRFFQAPDHYWGEVGRNQALELLADARRGLWADAVRARFPDGNDMRIGLLDPQRASWAPMVGIDEQSTVLDIGSGYGAITHSLSRSAGEVYSVEAIPERIDFTRERLRQERILNVHLVQASAIALPLAENSFDLVVVNGVLEWVGEWDPTTDPRLVQINFLKKICRLLKSDGALLIGIENRFGLGSFLGSVDHSGLPYTSLVPRPLASFMLRHSSKPHHRTQLNARKQYRTYTYSEAGYRRLLAHAGFAEMSSYWADPGYNQPYYLVPLAMPDWVRQHSVELLEHPSPAPRRSWVRRVKRIAMPLSQRLVPDFLLLATKQSGRDTKLQRWVEQCLAESDKTGANLATGPRSIAWALRTRPFKETSIVRIGDARTGSDLAYLKVFTGAKKCAGHFENEVTNRAKVQQTLNVSAFGLLRVPRPYGTLQIGNTSYYMESASRGTQISGIVRELGYFDNAKRVERDFSQICDRIIELSSALQNVEGACTIPPTWREIPEPLRSRPDLTRALVERRYFQEGLSEPSVTWIQHGDLSVENAHIDWKTGEFEVFDWCDLAAGLPPLYDFFQFFHSIGYLARADETVRFASGEDRWVATFQAVFLSDSAFGRVTRRLILHAGERLNVPPRQVPSLLLEFLIIRSNYYQPRSAVQHQVQLHLLELCITDFEQLQSVWE
;
A
#
# COMPACT_ATOMS: atom_id res chain seq x y z
N MET A 1 -20.06 56.76 -4.96
CA MET A 1 -20.26 56.19 -3.61
C MET A 1 -19.70 54.78 -3.64
N ALA A 2 -18.59 54.66 -2.97
CA ALA A 2 -17.84 53.39 -2.83
C ALA A 2 -18.45 52.49 -1.75
N VAL A 3 -18.60 51.22 -2.02
CA VAL A 3 -18.60 50.21 -0.95
C VAL A 3 -17.72 49.03 -1.41
N HIS A 4 -16.56 48.97 -0.80
CA HIS A 4 -15.66 47.82 -0.78
C HIS A 4 -16.37 46.62 -0.19
N CYS A 5 -16.34 45.47 -0.85
CA CYS A 5 -16.47 44.18 -0.21
C CYS A 5 -15.40 43.25 -0.77
N GLY A 6 -14.26 43.27 -0.11
CA GLY A 6 -13.18 42.30 -0.33
C GLY A 6 -13.64 40.91 0.19
N ARG A 7 -13.79 39.96 -0.73
CA ARG A 7 -13.75 38.54 -0.43
C ARG A 7 -12.57 37.95 -1.20
N THR A 8 -11.48 37.78 -0.49
CA THR A 8 -10.40 36.86 -0.86
C THR A 8 -11.01 35.47 -0.97
N VAL A 9 -11.19 34.98 -2.18
CA VAL A 9 -11.46 33.59 -2.46
C VAL A 9 -10.12 32.86 -2.29
N ALA A 10 -9.93 32.32 -1.09
CA ALA A 10 -8.87 31.37 -0.81
C ALA A 10 -8.98 30.22 -1.82
N GLY A 11 -7.86 29.92 -2.49
CA GLY A 11 -7.74 28.82 -3.45
C GLY A 11 -8.24 27.53 -2.82
N CYS A 12 -9.12 26.84 -3.52
CA CYS A 12 -9.54 25.50 -3.15
C CYS A 12 -8.34 24.57 -3.31
N PRO A 13 -7.78 24.01 -2.23
CA PRO A 13 -6.68 23.07 -2.35
C PRO A 13 -7.17 21.85 -3.14
N ALA A 14 -6.32 21.31 -3.99
CA ALA A 14 -6.49 19.99 -4.58
C ALA A 14 -6.98 19.05 -3.47
N ARG A 15 -8.10 18.37 -3.70
CA ARG A 15 -8.75 17.50 -2.71
C ARG A 15 -7.78 16.40 -2.32
N LYS A 16 -7.05 16.63 -1.25
CA LYS A 16 -6.43 15.56 -0.47
C LYS A 16 -7.58 14.74 0.09
N LEU A 17 -7.75 13.52 -0.39
CA LEU A 17 -8.45 12.52 0.38
C LEU A 17 -7.67 12.44 1.71
N PRO A 18 -8.32 12.55 2.86
CA PRO A 18 -7.61 12.33 4.11
C PRO A 18 -7.14 10.87 4.07
N ILE A 19 -5.84 10.71 3.94
CA ILE A 19 -5.15 9.45 4.23
C ILE A 19 -5.19 9.33 5.76
N ASN A 20 -6.37 9.07 6.30
CA ASN A 20 -6.57 8.70 7.70
C ASN A 20 -6.41 7.18 7.86
N LEU A 21 -5.42 6.60 7.19
CA LEU A 21 -4.87 5.28 7.41
C LEU A 21 -3.35 5.37 7.47
N VAL A 22 -2.84 6.45 8.01
CA VAL A 22 -1.47 6.47 8.50
C VAL A 22 -1.53 5.93 9.91
N ASP A 23 -1.53 4.60 10.04
CA ASP A 23 -0.80 3.99 11.12
C ASP A 23 0.61 4.57 10.96
N GLU A 24 0.98 5.53 11.78
CA GLU A 24 2.34 6.05 11.89
C GLU A 24 3.25 4.95 12.43
N GLN A 25 3.40 3.88 11.68
CA GLN A 25 4.51 2.97 11.83
C GLN A 25 5.68 3.55 11.02
N THR A 26 6.19 4.71 11.48
CA THR A 26 7.57 5.00 11.17
C THR A 26 8.39 3.84 11.72
N PRO A 27 9.20 3.17 10.91
CA PRO A 27 10.11 2.17 11.44
C PRO A 27 11.13 2.88 12.32
N ARG A 28 10.85 3.02 13.62
CA ARG A 28 11.90 3.08 14.63
C ARG A 28 12.51 1.70 14.72
N GLY A 29 13.21 1.29 13.71
CA GLY A 29 13.73 -0.06 13.60
C GLY A 29 15.07 -0.14 12.90
N TYR A 30 15.69 0.97 12.54
CA TYR A 30 17.13 1.07 12.41
C TYR A 30 17.67 1.86 13.61
N SER A 31 17.53 1.29 14.80
CA SER A 31 18.38 1.63 15.92
C SER A 31 19.77 1.04 15.64
N MET A 32 20.57 1.75 14.90
CA MET A 32 21.99 1.69 15.08
C MET A 32 22.34 2.55 16.30
N SER A 33 22.06 2.05 17.52
CA SER A 33 22.71 2.52 18.74
C SER A 33 24.08 1.88 18.82
N GLU A 34 24.97 2.30 17.96
CA GLU A 34 26.39 2.38 18.22
C GLU A 34 26.87 3.66 17.55
N LYS A 35 27.17 4.64 18.36
CA LYS A 35 28.04 5.76 18.02
C LYS A 35 29.42 5.19 17.70
N ARG A 36 29.57 4.61 16.53
CA ARG A 36 30.90 4.40 15.91
C ARG A 36 31.13 5.64 15.08
N GLY A 37 32.09 6.44 15.51
CA GLY A 37 32.63 7.53 14.71
C GLY A 37 32.89 7.00 13.30
N PHE A 38 32.42 7.73 12.30
CA PHE A 38 32.71 7.43 10.90
C PHE A 38 34.22 7.50 10.73
N PRO A 39 34.92 6.44 10.28
CA PRO A 39 36.27 6.61 9.83
C PRO A 39 36.22 7.42 8.52
N GLU A 40 36.69 8.65 8.57
CA GLU A 40 37.14 9.40 7.40
C GLU A 40 38.34 8.66 6.82
N ALA A 41 38.14 7.62 6.05
CA ALA A 41 39.18 7.04 5.20
C ALA A 41 38.53 6.13 4.14
N GLY A 42 38.44 6.61 2.92
CA GLY A 42 38.77 5.82 1.74
C GLY A 42 37.83 4.68 1.34
N LEU A 43 36.48 4.83 1.41
CA LEU A 43 35.57 4.05 0.62
C LEU A 43 35.02 4.94 -0.52
N HIS A 44 35.84 5.13 -1.55
CA HIS A 44 35.34 5.42 -2.88
C HIS A 44 34.49 4.19 -3.27
N MET A 45 33.20 4.21 -2.98
CA MET A 45 32.28 3.28 -3.60
C MET A 45 32.29 3.62 -5.09
N GLU A 46 32.93 2.78 -5.87
CA GLU A 46 32.90 2.85 -7.32
C GLU A 46 31.46 2.49 -7.75
N PHE A 47 30.61 3.50 -7.90
CA PHE A 47 29.28 3.37 -8.52
C PHE A 47 29.38 2.93 -9.99
N LEU A 48 30.58 2.93 -10.53
CA LEU A 48 30.92 2.48 -11.87
C LEU A 48 31.55 1.08 -11.78
N ASN A 49 30.72 0.06 -11.83
CA ASN A 49 31.19 -1.30 -12.08
C ASN A 49 31.41 -1.48 -13.59
N GLU A 50 32.45 -2.17 -14.03
CA GLU A 50 32.71 -2.46 -15.46
C GLU A 50 31.51 -3.07 -16.16
N ARG A 51 30.71 -3.87 -15.47
CA ARG A 51 29.44 -4.45 -15.99
C ARG A 51 28.38 -3.39 -16.28
N SER A 52 28.30 -2.30 -15.50
CA SER A 52 27.27 -1.25 -15.68
C SER A 52 27.49 -0.42 -16.94
N MET A 53 28.74 -0.35 -17.39
CA MET A 53 29.13 0.44 -18.56
C MET A 53 28.72 -0.20 -19.89
N THR A 54 28.51 -1.51 -19.92
CA THR A 54 28.23 -2.23 -21.17
C THR A 54 26.95 -1.83 -21.87
N LYS A 55 25.99 -1.26 -21.11
CA LYS A 55 24.69 -0.82 -21.67
C LYS A 55 24.68 0.65 -22.09
N LEU A 56 25.71 1.44 -21.76
CA LEU A 56 25.80 2.83 -22.22
C LEU A 56 26.13 2.93 -23.71
N ARG A 57 25.51 3.89 -24.39
CA ARG A 57 25.68 4.16 -25.83
C ARG A 57 25.89 5.63 -26.11
N CYS A 58 26.70 5.89 -27.09
CA CYS A 58 26.92 7.24 -27.60
C CYS A 58 25.65 7.87 -28.14
N LEU A 59 25.30 9.06 -27.67
CA LEU A 59 24.16 9.81 -28.18
C LEU A 59 24.33 10.29 -29.63
N LYS A 60 25.58 10.36 -30.14
CA LYS A 60 25.86 10.85 -31.50
C LYS A 60 25.83 9.74 -32.55
N CYS A 61 26.46 8.58 -32.27
CA CYS A 61 26.60 7.51 -33.26
C CYS A 61 26.07 6.14 -32.81
N GLY A 62 25.61 5.99 -31.56
CA GLY A 62 25.08 4.72 -31.03
C GLY A 62 26.12 3.69 -30.60
N GLU A 63 27.41 3.92 -30.81
CA GLU A 63 28.51 3.02 -30.46
C GLU A 63 28.75 2.95 -28.94
N THR A 64 29.48 1.93 -28.51
CA THR A 64 29.82 1.71 -27.11
C THR A 64 30.68 2.84 -26.54
N LEU A 65 30.56 3.07 -25.25
CA LEU A 65 31.32 4.06 -24.51
C LEU A 65 32.38 3.38 -23.65
N ASP A 66 33.55 3.99 -23.60
CA ASP A 66 34.59 3.67 -22.63
C ASP A 66 34.53 4.71 -21.52
N CYS A 67 34.08 4.29 -20.34
CA CYS A 67 33.85 5.20 -19.25
C CYS A 67 34.84 4.99 -18.11
N GLY A 68 35.58 6.04 -17.82
CA GLY A 68 36.47 6.13 -16.66
C GLY A 68 35.85 7.02 -15.56
N PRO A 69 36.65 7.29 -14.51
CA PRO A 69 36.15 8.05 -13.35
C PRO A 69 35.81 9.51 -13.66
N GLU A 70 36.41 10.11 -14.70
CA GLU A 70 36.18 11.52 -15.05
C GLU A 70 35.35 11.72 -16.31
N ARG A 71 35.35 10.77 -17.25
CA ARG A 71 34.65 10.91 -18.54
C ARG A 71 34.33 9.57 -19.18
N CYS A 72 33.26 9.57 -19.96
CA CYS A 72 32.96 8.54 -20.94
C CYS A 72 33.38 9.00 -22.33
N VAL A 73 34.09 8.14 -23.09
CA VAL A 73 34.60 8.42 -24.46
C VAL A 73 33.96 7.44 -25.43
N CYS A 74 33.44 7.93 -26.55
CA CYS A 74 32.89 7.06 -27.59
C CYS A 74 34.03 6.40 -28.40
N ARG A 75 34.02 5.08 -28.53
CA ARG A 75 34.95 4.34 -29.34
C ARG A 75 34.82 4.58 -30.84
N GLY A 76 33.62 4.96 -31.33
CA GLY A 76 33.38 5.17 -32.74
C GLY A 76 33.68 6.62 -33.22
N CYS A 77 33.11 7.63 -32.53
CA CYS A 77 33.19 9.02 -32.98
C CYS A 77 34.04 9.94 -32.07
N GLY A 78 34.64 9.45 -31.01
CA GLY A 78 35.48 10.22 -30.08
C GLY A 78 34.70 11.23 -29.20
N ALA A 79 33.39 11.28 -29.26
CA ALA A 79 32.60 12.17 -28.43
C ALA A 79 32.75 11.85 -26.95
N THR A 80 32.77 12.89 -26.10
CA THR A 80 33.02 12.72 -24.66
C THR A 80 31.91 13.30 -23.84
N TRP A 81 31.66 12.69 -22.68
CA TRP A 81 30.74 13.15 -21.65
C TRP A 81 31.40 13.09 -20.28
N PRO A 82 31.19 14.09 -19.41
CA PRO A 82 31.79 14.09 -18.08
C PRO A 82 31.16 13.02 -17.20
N VAL A 83 31.96 12.51 -16.28
CA VAL A 83 31.51 11.70 -15.13
C VAL A 83 31.81 12.51 -13.89
N SER A 84 30.79 12.73 -13.05
CA SER A 84 30.94 13.44 -11.78
C SER A 84 30.39 12.57 -10.65
N ASP A 85 31.24 12.33 -9.64
CA ASP A 85 30.89 11.47 -8.50
C ASP A 85 30.36 10.08 -8.92
N GLY A 86 30.97 9.48 -9.95
CA GLY A 86 30.56 8.19 -10.48
C GLY A 86 29.27 8.19 -11.31
N VAL A 87 28.71 9.35 -11.63
CA VAL A 87 27.50 9.50 -12.47
C VAL A 87 27.89 10.05 -13.84
N PRO A 88 27.65 9.33 -14.95
CA PRO A 88 27.80 9.86 -16.30
C PRO A 88 26.76 10.95 -16.58
N ARG A 89 27.21 12.11 -17.12
CA ARG A 89 26.37 13.30 -17.33
C ARG A 89 26.20 13.54 -18.83
N PHE A 90 25.11 13.04 -19.42
CA PHE A 90 24.80 13.19 -20.86
C PHE A 90 23.94 14.39 -21.16
N PHE A 91 23.46 15.10 -20.14
CA PHE A 91 22.53 16.18 -20.27
C PHE A 91 22.91 17.33 -19.34
N GLN A 92 22.91 18.55 -19.89
CA GLN A 92 22.95 19.78 -19.11
C GLN A 92 21.52 20.25 -18.89
N ALA A 93 21.08 20.27 -17.63
CA ALA A 93 19.76 20.78 -17.31
C ALA A 93 19.66 22.25 -17.70
N PRO A 94 18.52 22.71 -18.28
CA PRO A 94 18.27 24.12 -18.49
C PRO A 94 18.35 24.90 -17.16
N ASP A 95 18.57 26.23 -17.23
CA ASP A 95 18.65 27.09 -16.04
C ASP A 95 17.41 27.10 -15.16
N HIS A 96 16.28 26.60 -15.65
CA HIS A 96 15.05 26.46 -14.89
C HIS A 96 14.88 25.05 -14.34
N TYR A 97 14.59 24.99 -13.06
CA TYR A 97 14.38 23.77 -12.32
C TYR A 97 12.95 23.24 -12.49
N TRP A 98 12.86 21.94 -12.79
CA TRP A 98 11.61 21.23 -12.90
C TRP A 98 11.40 20.33 -11.69
N GLY A 99 10.36 20.57 -10.93
CA GLY A 99 10.06 19.73 -9.82
C GLY A 99 8.88 20.21 -8.97
N GLU A 100 8.45 19.32 -8.10
CA GLU A 100 7.43 19.61 -7.09
C GLU A 100 8.00 20.50 -5.99
N VAL A 101 9.33 20.56 -5.87
CA VAL A 101 10.10 21.31 -4.87
C VAL A 101 10.95 22.32 -5.59
N GLY A 102 11.01 23.54 -5.08
CA GLY A 102 11.88 24.61 -5.65
C GLY A 102 13.38 24.20 -5.58
N ARG A 103 14.19 24.72 -6.53
CA ARG A 103 15.62 24.36 -6.64
C ARG A 103 16.39 24.58 -5.33
N ASN A 104 16.17 25.71 -4.66
CA ASN A 104 16.84 26.00 -3.41
C ASN A 104 16.51 24.97 -2.32
N GLN A 105 15.23 24.61 -2.22
CA GLN A 105 14.78 23.58 -1.27
C GLN A 105 15.36 22.19 -1.59
N ALA A 106 15.53 21.86 -2.89
CA ALA A 106 16.17 20.63 -3.30
C ALA A 106 17.66 20.59 -2.96
N LEU A 107 18.37 21.72 -3.15
CA LEU A 107 19.78 21.87 -2.77
C LEU A 107 19.98 21.76 -1.26
N GLU A 108 19.09 22.38 -0.48
CA GLU A 108 19.12 22.29 0.97
C GLU A 108 18.83 20.87 1.46
N LEU A 109 17.84 20.18 0.87
CA LEU A 109 17.54 18.78 1.18
C LEU A 109 18.76 17.88 0.92
N LEU A 110 19.43 18.09 -0.21
CA LEU A 110 20.66 17.36 -0.54
C LEU A 110 21.78 17.65 0.46
N ALA A 111 21.96 18.92 0.84
CA ALA A 111 22.96 19.31 1.83
C ALA A 111 22.69 18.69 3.20
N ASP A 112 21.44 18.63 3.64
CA ASP A 112 21.04 17.99 4.89
C ASP A 112 21.26 16.46 4.83
N ALA A 113 20.91 15.82 3.72
CA ALA A 113 21.15 14.40 3.50
C ALA A 113 22.63 14.02 3.52
N ARG A 114 23.52 14.93 3.06
CA ARG A 114 24.98 14.73 3.11
C ARG A 114 25.55 14.91 4.52
N ARG A 115 24.93 15.74 5.37
CA ARG A 115 25.36 16.00 6.76
C ARG A 115 24.83 14.95 7.76
N GLY A 116 23.74 14.27 7.42
CA GLY A 116 23.07 13.33 8.29
C GLY A 116 22.44 12.18 7.53
N LEU A 117 21.47 11.52 8.15
CA LEU A 117 20.72 10.47 7.46
C LEU A 117 19.72 11.11 6.46
N TRP A 118 19.70 10.60 5.22
CA TRP A 118 18.81 11.10 4.18
C TRP A 118 17.33 11.08 4.59
N ALA A 119 16.93 10.02 5.32
CA ALA A 119 15.55 9.89 5.79
C ALA A 119 15.19 10.95 6.85
N ASP A 120 16.12 11.32 7.72
CA ASP A 120 15.92 12.37 8.73
C ASP A 120 15.89 13.76 8.08
N ALA A 121 16.68 13.99 7.04
CA ALA A 121 16.61 15.20 6.23
C ALA A 121 15.22 15.37 5.59
N VAL A 122 14.63 14.27 5.07
CA VAL A 122 13.26 14.28 4.54
C VAL A 122 12.23 14.57 5.64
N ARG A 123 12.33 13.93 6.80
CA ARG A 123 11.42 14.14 7.94
C ARG A 123 11.47 15.57 8.47
N ALA A 124 12.65 16.15 8.53
CA ALA A 124 12.84 17.51 9.02
C ALA A 124 12.24 18.57 8.09
N ARG A 125 12.27 18.32 6.76
CA ARG A 125 11.81 19.31 5.77
C ARG A 125 10.36 19.21 5.39
N PHE A 126 9.80 18.03 5.49
CA PHE A 126 8.41 17.79 5.09
C PHE A 126 7.60 17.33 6.31
N PRO A 127 6.52 18.04 6.68
CA PRO A 127 5.68 17.68 7.81
C PRO A 127 4.97 16.35 7.60
N ASP A 128 4.46 15.75 8.67
CA ASP A 128 3.66 14.54 8.63
C ASP A 128 2.46 14.71 7.69
N GLY A 129 2.13 13.66 6.94
CA GLY A 129 1.07 13.69 5.94
C GLY A 129 1.40 14.45 4.66
N ASN A 130 2.62 14.97 4.50
CA ASN A 130 3.06 15.58 3.24
C ASN A 130 3.35 14.51 2.18
N ASP A 131 2.82 14.68 0.97
CA ASP A 131 2.95 13.71 -0.13
C ASP A 131 4.42 13.42 -0.51
N MET A 132 5.30 14.45 -0.42
CA MET A 132 6.74 14.26 -0.67
C MET A 132 7.38 13.40 0.42
N ARG A 133 7.05 13.64 1.70
CA ARG A 133 7.58 12.83 2.80
C ARG A 133 7.18 11.37 2.65
N ILE A 134 5.88 11.11 2.45
CA ILE A 134 5.37 9.76 2.26
C ILE A 134 6.01 9.14 1.01
N GLY A 135 6.00 9.85 -0.13
CA GLY A 135 6.55 9.36 -1.39
C GLY A 135 8.03 9.01 -1.36
N LEU A 136 8.83 9.69 -0.52
CA LEU A 136 10.26 9.40 -0.39
C LEU A 136 10.57 8.31 0.63
N LEU A 137 9.79 8.22 1.71
CA LEU A 137 10.05 7.28 2.80
C LEU A 137 9.34 5.94 2.66
N ASP A 138 8.21 5.88 1.93
CA ASP A 138 7.42 4.67 1.80
C ASP A 138 8.08 3.65 0.85
N PRO A 139 8.45 2.46 1.33
CA PRO A 139 9.02 1.40 0.50
C PRO A 139 8.00 0.80 -0.49
N GLN A 140 6.70 1.06 -0.29
CA GLN A 140 5.61 0.52 -1.13
C GLN A 140 5.41 1.30 -2.44
N ARG A 141 6.27 2.26 -2.75
CA ARG A 141 6.16 3.03 -3.99
C ARG A 141 6.20 2.17 -5.27
N ALA A 142 6.86 1.03 -5.22
CA ALA A 142 6.85 0.02 -6.27
C ALA A 142 6.16 -1.29 -5.82
N SER A 143 5.07 -1.19 -5.07
CA SER A 143 4.28 -2.35 -4.59
C SER A 143 3.80 -3.28 -5.71
N TRP A 144 3.68 -2.75 -6.94
CA TRP A 144 3.35 -3.48 -8.16
C TRP A 144 4.48 -4.39 -8.68
N ALA A 145 5.71 -4.22 -8.19
CA ALA A 145 6.87 -4.97 -8.69
C ALA A 145 6.66 -6.50 -8.67
N PRO A 146 6.07 -7.11 -7.64
CA PRO A 146 5.75 -8.54 -7.66
C PRO A 146 4.83 -8.96 -8.82
N MET A 147 3.88 -8.10 -9.23
CA MET A 147 2.94 -8.41 -10.31
C MET A 147 3.61 -8.43 -11.70
N VAL A 148 4.70 -7.68 -11.88
CA VAL A 148 5.43 -7.63 -13.14
C VAL A 148 6.55 -8.67 -13.24
N GLY A 149 6.73 -9.49 -12.20
CA GLY A 149 7.59 -10.67 -12.21
C GLY A 149 9.07 -10.36 -12.44
N ILE A 150 9.59 -9.27 -11.81
CA ILE A 150 11.03 -9.00 -11.75
C ILE A 150 11.69 -9.86 -10.67
N ASP A 151 12.94 -10.23 -10.91
CA ASP A 151 13.76 -11.03 -10.01
C ASP A 151 15.24 -10.58 -10.03
N GLU A 152 16.10 -11.31 -9.32
CA GLU A 152 17.53 -11.02 -9.21
C GLU A 152 18.31 -11.16 -10.52
N GLN A 153 17.72 -11.63 -11.60
CA GLN A 153 18.30 -11.70 -12.94
C GLN A 153 17.81 -10.57 -13.84
N SER A 154 16.76 -9.87 -13.40
CA SER A 154 16.12 -8.84 -14.20
C SER A 154 16.94 -7.56 -14.22
N THR A 155 17.06 -6.95 -15.39
CA THR A 155 17.60 -5.59 -15.57
C THR A 155 16.45 -4.62 -15.78
N VAL A 156 16.33 -3.62 -14.91
CA VAL A 156 15.23 -2.66 -14.89
C VAL A 156 15.74 -1.25 -15.23
N LEU A 157 14.95 -0.48 -15.95
CA LEU A 157 15.20 0.93 -16.25
C LEU A 157 14.10 1.81 -15.66
N ASP A 158 14.46 2.73 -14.78
CA ASP A 158 13.58 3.76 -14.20
C ASP A 158 13.87 5.11 -14.86
N ILE A 159 12.95 5.61 -15.69
CA ILE A 159 13.10 6.86 -16.45
C ILE A 159 12.36 7.99 -15.75
N GLY A 160 13.08 9.10 -15.48
CA GLY A 160 12.56 10.22 -14.70
C GLY A 160 12.42 9.83 -13.23
N SER A 161 13.43 9.16 -12.70
CA SER A 161 13.42 8.55 -11.36
C SER A 161 13.23 9.53 -10.20
N GLY A 162 13.33 10.85 -10.47
CA GLY A 162 13.19 11.88 -9.46
C GLY A 162 14.20 11.72 -8.32
N TYR A 163 13.72 11.70 -7.10
CA TYR A 163 14.54 11.46 -5.90
C TYR A 163 14.78 9.97 -5.60
N GLY A 164 14.61 9.10 -6.59
CA GLY A 164 14.98 7.69 -6.55
C GLY A 164 14.10 6.78 -5.68
N ALA A 165 12.86 7.14 -5.40
CA ALA A 165 12.01 6.32 -4.53
C ALA A 165 11.61 4.98 -5.17
N ILE A 166 11.22 4.98 -6.45
CA ILE A 166 10.93 3.75 -7.22
C ILE A 166 12.24 2.97 -7.46
N THR A 167 13.31 3.65 -7.91
CA THR A 167 14.65 3.05 -8.07
C THR A 167 15.08 2.28 -6.83
N HIS A 168 14.96 2.91 -5.65
CA HIS A 168 15.30 2.29 -4.37
C HIS A 168 14.44 1.06 -4.04
N SER A 169 13.14 1.13 -4.31
CA SER A 169 12.25 -0.03 -4.08
C SER A 169 12.59 -1.18 -5.03
N LEU A 170 12.89 -0.90 -6.30
CA LEU A 170 13.25 -1.88 -7.32
C LEU A 170 14.61 -2.54 -7.06
N SER A 171 15.57 -1.82 -6.46
CA SER A 171 16.88 -2.37 -6.15
C SER A 171 16.84 -3.57 -5.20
N ARG A 172 15.76 -3.73 -4.47
CA ARG A 172 15.56 -4.86 -3.54
C ARG A 172 15.15 -6.17 -4.23
N SER A 173 14.61 -6.07 -5.45
CA SER A 173 14.04 -7.21 -6.18
C SER A 173 14.77 -7.49 -7.50
N ALA A 174 15.28 -6.47 -8.17
CA ALA A 174 15.97 -6.59 -9.44
C ALA A 174 17.46 -6.87 -9.27
N GLY A 175 18.07 -7.55 -10.25
CA GLY A 175 19.52 -7.76 -10.30
C GLY A 175 20.28 -6.48 -10.59
N GLU A 176 19.80 -5.70 -11.56
CA GLU A 176 20.36 -4.38 -11.90
C GLU A 176 19.24 -3.37 -12.13
N VAL A 177 19.42 -2.15 -11.65
CA VAL A 177 18.53 -1.02 -11.89
C VAL A 177 19.31 0.13 -12.52
N TYR A 178 18.91 0.54 -13.72
CA TYR A 178 19.38 1.78 -14.34
C TYR A 178 18.38 2.89 -14.01
N SER A 179 18.88 3.98 -13.45
CA SER A 179 18.07 5.11 -13.00
C SER A 179 18.46 6.35 -13.80
N VAL A 180 17.53 6.86 -14.60
CA VAL A 180 17.76 8.02 -15.46
C VAL A 180 16.96 9.21 -14.94
N GLU A 181 17.68 10.31 -14.67
CA GLU A 181 17.09 11.59 -14.22
C GLU A 181 17.81 12.75 -14.91
N ALA A 182 17.06 13.76 -15.31
CA ALA A 182 17.60 14.93 -15.99
C ALA A 182 18.15 15.97 -15.01
N ILE A 183 17.55 16.11 -13.83
CA ILE A 183 17.82 17.15 -12.85
C ILE A 183 18.97 16.72 -11.92
N PRO A 184 20.09 17.46 -11.90
CA PRO A 184 21.27 17.06 -11.16
C PRO A 184 21.03 16.94 -9.65
N GLU A 185 20.29 17.86 -9.04
CA GLU A 185 20.02 17.87 -7.60
C GLU A 185 19.25 16.61 -7.15
N ARG A 186 18.36 16.10 -8.00
CA ARG A 186 17.58 14.88 -7.72
C ARG A 186 18.44 13.63 -7.82
N ILE A 187 19.24 13.53 -8.88
CA ILE A 187 20.11 12.35 -9.06
C ILE A 187 21.21 12.31 -8.00
N ASP A 188 21.72 13.47 -7.57
CA ASP A 188 22.72 13.55 -6.51
C ASP A 188 22.13 13.17 -5.14
N PHE A 189 20.87 13.52 -4.86
CA PHE A 189 20.15 13.04 -3.68
C PHE A 189 19.96 11.51 -3.74
N THR A 190 19.55 10.98 -4.89
CA THR A 190 19.42 9.53 -5.08
C THR A 190 20.73 8.82 -4.83
N ARG A 191 21.85 9.36 -5.35
CA ARG A 191 23.18 8.82 -5.08
C ARG A 191 23.51 8.78 -3.60
N GLU A 192 23.23 9.87 -2.87
CA GLU A 192 23.49 9.94 -1.44
C GLU A 192 22.67 8.91 -0.66
N ARG A 193 21.37 8.75 -1.02
CA ARG A 193 20.49 7.72 -0.45
C ARG A 193 21.07 6.31 -0.65
N LEU A 194 21.45 5.96 -1.89
CA LEU A 194 22.02 4.65 -2.23
C LEU A 194 23.32 4.38 -1.48
N ARG A 195 24.18 5.42 -1.36
CA ARG A 195 25.44 5.35 -0.62
C ARG A 195 25.22 5.02 0.86
N GLN A 196 24.29 5.72 1.52
CA GLN A 196 23.97 5.51 2.93
C GLN A 196 23.39 4.12 3.20
N GLU A 197 22.61 3.58 2.28
CA GLU A 197 21.99 2.26 2.40
C GLU A 197 22.86 1.13 1.82
N ARG A 198 24.06 1.46 1.29
CA ARG A 198 25.01 0.50 0.68
C ARG A 198 24.39 -0.31 -0.46
N ILE A 199 23.60 0.34 -1.30
CA ILE A 199 22.97 -0.27 -2.47
C ILE A 199 23.94 -0.18 -3.64
N LEU A 200 24.35 -1.33 -4.20
CA LEU A 200 25.40 -1.44 -5.21
C LEU A 200 24.89 -1.84 -6.60
N ASN A 201 23.66 -2.27 -6.73
CA ASN A 201 23.05 -2.76 -7.98
C ASN A 201 22.27 -1.69 -8.74
N VAL A 202 22.50 -0.40 -8.43
CA VAL A 202 21.85 0.74 -9.10
C VAL A 202 22.88 1.55 -9.86
N HIS A 203 22.59 1.82 -11.14
CA HIS A 203 23.44 2.60 -12.05
C HIS A 203 22.76 3.92 -12.38
N LEU A 204 23.27 5.02 -11.86
CA LEU A 204 22.74 6.36 -12.06
C LEU A 204 23.24 6.97 -13.37
N VAL A 205 22.36 7.57 -14.15
CA VAL A 205 22.69 8.23 -15.42
C VAL A 205 21.94 9.57 -15.50
N GLN A 206 22.67 10.68 -15.63
CA GLN A 206 22.03 11.97 -15.91
C GLN A 206 21.80 12.11 -17.40
N ALA A 207 20.53 11.98 -17.82
CA ALA A 207 20.14 12.11 -19.22
C ALA A 207 18.71 12.63 -19.37
N SER A 208 18.41 13.18 -20.54
CA SER A 208 17.03 13.52 -20.91
C SER A 208 16.25 12.28 -21.30
N ALA A 209 14.98 12.19 -20.90
CA ALA A 209 14.09 11.10 -21.28
C ALA A 209 13.95 10.93 -22.80
N ILE A 210 14.06 12.01 -23.57
CA ILE A 210 13.98 11.96 -25.05
C ILE A 210 15.32 11.61 -25.72
N ALA A 211 16.44 11.56 -24.96
CA ALA A 211 17.78 11.25 -25.46
C ALA A 211 18.47 10.27 -24.50
N LEU A 212 18.05 9.01 -24.55
CA LEU A 212 18.54 7.95 -23.66
C LEU A 212 19.82 7.32 -24.22
N PRO A 213 20.96 7.40 -23.50
CA PRO A 213 22.24 6.84 -23.91
C PRO A 213 22.34 5.32 -23.55
N LEU A 214 21.37 4.53 -23.99
CA LEU A 214 21.21 3.13 -23.57
C LEU A 214 21.07 2.18 -24.77
N ALA A 215 21.59 0.96 -24.58
CA ALA A 215 21.57 -0.10 -25.57
C ALA A 215 20.16 -0.65 -25.79
N GLU A 216 19.84 -0.99 -27.03
CA GLU A 216 18.60 -1.68 -27.39
C GLU A 216 18.61 -3.12 -26.85
N ASN A 217 17.39 -3.70 -26.69
CA ASN A 217 17.19 -5.10 -26.25
C ASN A 217 17.93 -5.45 -24.93
N SER A 218 17.89 -4.54 -23.94
CA SER A 218 18.71 -4.66 -22.73
C SER A 218 17.90 -4.77 -21.44
N PHE A 219 16.62 -4.40 -21.44
CA PHE A 219 15.81 -4.29 -20.22
C PHE A 219 14.62 -5.25 -20.20
N ASP A 220 14.43 -5.88 -19.06
CA ASP A 220 13.28 -6.73 -18.78
C ASP A 220 12.05 -5.90 -18.40
N LEU A 221 12.28 -4.75 -17.76
CA LEU A 221 11.24 -3.79 -17.40
C LEU A 221 11.75 -2.36 -17.62
N VAL A 222 10.91 -1.52 -18.20
CA VAL A 222 11.10 -0.06 -18.21
C VAL A 222 9.95 0.57 -17.44
N VAL A 223 10.26 1.48 -16.51
CA VAL A 223 9.29 2.21 -15.70
C VAL A 223 9.30 3.67 -16.12
N VAL A 224 8.10 4.22 -16.34
CA VAL A 224 7.82 5.61 -16.72
C VAL A 224 6.68 6.12 -15.84
N ASN A 225 7.01 6.63 -14.67
CA ASN A 225 6.00 7.04 -13.68
C ASN A 225 5.91 8.55 -13.57
N GLY A 226 4.81 9.16 -14.08
CA GLY A 226 4.61 10.61 -14.07
C GLY A 226 5.59 11.37 -15.00
N VAL A 227 5.92 10.81 -16.16
CA VAL A 227 6.91 11.36 -17.08
C VAL A 227 6.36 11.51 -18.50
N LEU A 228 5.55 10.57 -18.98
CA LEU A 228 5.10 10.54 -20.37
C LEU A 228 4.34 11.83 -20.78
N GLU A 229 3.59 12.41 -19.89
CA GLU A 229 2.86 13.68 -20.12
C GLU A 229 3.79 14.87 -20.30
N TRP A 230 5.01 14.80 -19.72
CA TRP A 230 5.99 15.89 -19.75
C TRP A 230 6.94 15.84 -20.95
N VAL A 231 7.12 14.69 -21.61
CA VAL A 231 8.10 14.58 -22.70
C VAL A 231 7.83 15.55 -23.85
N GLY A 232 6.56 15.95 -24.06
CA GLY A 232 6.20 16.96 -25.05
C GLY A 232 6.73 18.37 -24.78
N GLU A 233 7.08 18.70 -23.55
CA GLU A 233 7.65 19.99 -23.16
C GLU A 233 9.13 20.13 -23.57
N TRP A 234 9.85 19.00 -23.70
CA TRP A 234 11.28 18.99 -24.02
C TRP A 234 11.61 19.23 -25.49
N ASP A 235 10.63 19.11 -26.40
CA ASP A 235 10.77 19.47 -27.81
C ASP A 235 9.66 20.46 -28.19
N PRO A 236 9.90 21.77 -28.07
CA PRO A 236 8.88 22.79 -28.31
C PRO A 236 8.46 22.93 -29.78
N THR A 237 9.18 22.30 -30.69
CA THR A 237 8.97 22.43 -32.15
C THR A 237 8.09 21.34 -32.72
N THR A 238 8.16 20.14 -32.15
CA THR A 238 7.41 18.96 -32.61
C THR A 238 6.06 18.86 -31.89
N ASP A 239 5.05 18.31 -32.56
CA ASP A 239 3.77 17.97 -31.91
C ASP A 239 3.98 17.04 -30.71
N PRO A 240 3.43 17.38 -29.53
CA PRO A 240 3.65 16.60 -28.31
C PRO A 240 3.29 15.12 -28.46
N ARG A 241 2.26 14.78 -29.22
CA ARG A 241 1.87 13.40 -29.49
C ARG A 241 2.95 12.64 -30.27
N LEU A 242 3.57 13.29 -31.25
CA LEU A 242 4.68 12.68 -31.99
C LEU A 242 5.91 12.48 -31.10
N VAL A 243 6.21 13.44 -30.23
CA VAL A 243 7.29 13.30 -29.23
C VAL A 243 7.02 12.10 -28.34
N GLN A 244 5.81 11.95 -27.82
CA GLN A 244 5.40 10.81 -26.99
C GLN A 244 5.51 9.48 -27.75
N ILE A 245 5.06 9.41 -29.00
CA ILE A 245 5.17 8.20 -29.84
C ILE A 245 6.65 7.84 -30.07
N ASN A 246 7.50 8.81 -30.39
CA ASN A 246 8.91 8.58 -30.63
C ASN A 246 9.64 8.12 -29.35
N PHE A 247 9.30 8.72 -28.21
CA PHE A 247 9.79 8.28 -26.91
C PHE A 247 9.39 6.83 -26.62
N LEU A 248 8.12 6.47 -26.80
CA LEU A 248 7.62 5.10 -26.59
C LEU A 248 8.25 4.10 -27.58
N LYS A 249 8.47 4.49 -28.85
CA LYS A 249 9.22 3.68 -29.83
C LYS A 249 10.65 3.42 -29.38
N LYS A 250 11.32 4.43 -28.81
CA LYS A 250 12.67 4.25 -28.25
C LYS A 250 12.64 3.25 -27.08
N ILE A 251 11.69 3.38 -26.17
CA ILE A 251 11.50 2.42 -25.06
C ILE A 251 11.25 1.02 -25.59
N CYS A 252 10.37 0.87 -26.59
CA CYS A 252 10.09 -0.43 -27.19
C CYS A 252 11.37 -1.10 -27.73
N ARG A 253 12.30 -0.34 -28.30
CA ARG A 253 13.61 -0.88 -28.73
C ARG A 253 14.55 -1.21 -27.58
N LEU A 254 14.51 -0.45 -26.46
CA LEU A 254 15.33 -0.73 -25.27
C LEU A 254 14.92 -2.02 -24.57
N LEU A 255 13.63 -2.37 -24.63
CA LEU A 255 13.10 -3.59 -24.02
C LEU A 255 13.57 -4.85 -24.77
N LYS A 256 13.85 -5.92 -24.02
CA LYS A 256 14.00 -7.28 -24.54
C LYS A 256 12.70 -7.75 -25.23
N SER A 257 12.73 -8.88 -25.92
CA SER A 257 11.58 -9.42 -26.65
C SER A 257 10.36 -9.67 -25.74
N ASP A 258 10.61 -10.16 -24.53
CA ASP A 258 9.65 -10.48 -23.48
C ASP A 258 9.53 -9.36 -22.40
N GLY A 259 10.25 -8.25 -22.62
CA GLY A 259 10.26 -7.11 -21.72
C GLY A 259 8.92 -6.35 -21.68
N ALA A 260 8.69 -5.66 -20.58
CA ALA A 260 7.49 -4.87 -20.35
C ALA A 260 7.78 -3.40 -20.05
N LEU A 261 6.82 -2.55 -20.42
CA LEU A 261 6.77 -1.14 -20.05
C LEU A 261 5.67 -0.92 -19.02
N LEU A 262 6.01 -0.32 -17.88
CA LEU A 262 5.07 0.15 -16.89
C LEU A 262 4.97 1.68 -16.95
N ILE A 263 3.75 2.20 -17.06
CA ILE A 263 3.48 3.64 -17.09
C ILE A 263 2.51 3.99 -15.97
N GLY A 264 2.90 4.87 -15.05
CA GLY A 264 2.00 5.54 -14.12
C GLY A 264 1.61 6.91 -14.66
N ILE A 265 0.30 7.19 -14.82
CA ILE A 265 -0.17 8.40 -15.51
C ILE A 265 -1.63 8.73 -15.21
N GLU A 266 -2.00 10.02 -15.34
CA GLU A 266 -3.36 10.48 -15.16
C GLU A 266 -4.28 10.06 -16.32
N ASN A 267 -5.55 9.87 -15.97
CA ASN A 267 -6.64 9.79 -16.92
C ASN A 267 -7.12 11.19 -17.33
N ARG A 268 -7.04 11.50 -18.62
CA ARG A 268 -7.58 12.75 -19.19
C ARG A 268 -9.03 13.02 -18.76
N PHE A 269 -9.83 11.96 -18.65
CA PHE A 269 -11.24 12.02 -18.30
C PHE A 269 -11.53 11.53 -16.88
N GLY A 270 -10.55 11.64 -15.99
CA GLY A 270 -10.75 11.37 -14.58
C GLY A 270 -11.85 12.25 -13.98
N LEU A 271 -12.62 11.71 -13.03
CA LEU A 271 -13.74 12.42 -12.39
C LEU A 271 -13.33 13.79 -11.84
N GLY A 272 -12.12 13.91 -11.32
CA GLY A 272 -11.56 15.16 -10.81
C GLY A 272 -11.53 16.27 -11.87
N SER A 273 -11.18 15.95 -13.12
CA SER A 273 -11.14 16.92 -14.23
C SER A 273 -12.52 17.53 -14.50
N PHE A 274 -13.59 16.73 -14.42
CA PHE A 274 -14.98 17.24 -14.55
C PHE A 274 -15.42 18.07 -13.36
N LEU A 275 -14.83 17.86 -12.19
CA LEU A 275 -15.12 18.60 -10.96
C LEU A 275 -14.23 19.83 -10.78
N GLY A 276 -13.43 20.20 -11.81
CA GLY A 276 -12.59 21.38 -11.80
C GLY A 276 -11.24 21.21 -11.12
N SER A 277 -10.75 19.98 -10.99
CA SER A 277 -9.35 19.76 -10.58
C SER A 277 -8.40 20.37 -11.61
N VAL A 278 -7.34 20.95 -11.10
CA VAL A 278 -6.29 21.59 -11.91
C VAL A 278 -5.38 20.49 -12.47
N ASP A 279 -5.11 20.55 -13.77
CA ASP A 279 -4.13 19.67 -14.43
C ASP A 279 -2.70 20.27 -14.44
N HIS A 280 -1.77 19.64 -15.14
CA HIS A 280 -0.39 20.10 -15.27
C HIS A 280 -0.23 21.49 -15.91
N SER A 281 -1.25 22.00 -16.56
CA SER A 281 -1.25 23.37 -17.09
C SER A 281 -1.44 24.46 -16.03
N GLY A 282 -1.82 24.08 -14.81
CA GLY A 282 -2.18 25.00 -13.73
C GLY A 282 -3.60 25.57 -13.85
N LEU A 283 -4.40 25.13 -14.82
CA LEU A 283 -5.78 25.55 -15.02
C LEU A 283 -6.76 24.38 -14.94
N PRO A 284 -8.00 24.62 -14.47
CA PRO A 284 -9.04 23.59 -14.50
C PRO A 284 -9.56 23.40 -15.94
N TYR A 285 -10.07 22.21 -16.22
CA TYR A 285 -10.75 21.80 -17.46
C TYR A 285 -9.88 21.76 -18.73
N THR A 286 -8.60 22.16 -18.70
CA THR A 286 -7.72 22.19 -19.88
C THR A 286 -7.48 20.80 -20.46
N SER A 287 -7.47 19.75 -19.65
CA SER A 287 -7.41 18.36 -20.11
C SER A 287 -8.67 17.93 -20.87
N LEU A 288 -9.86 18.43 -20.53
CA LEU A 288 -11.15 18.04 -21.13
C LEU A 288 -11.40 18.63 -22.49
N VAL A 289 -10.98 19.88 -22.71
CA VAL A 289 -11.26 20.61 -23.96
C VAL A 289 -10.32 20.18 -25.10
N PRO A 290 -10.69 20.49 -26.38
CA PRO A 290 -9.76 20.29 -27.50
C PRO A 290 -8.44 21.05 -27.31
N ARG A 291 -7.32 20.46 -27.73
CA ARG A 291 -5.96 21.01 -27.52
C ARG A 291 -5.75 22.45 -27.94
N PRO A 292 -6.30 22.91 -29.11
CA PRO A 292 -6.21 24.31 -29.48
C PRO A 292 -6.92 25.25 -28.49
N LEU A 293 -8.08 24.83 -27.97
CA LEU A 293 -8.82 25.59 -26.98
C LEU A 293 -8.09 25.64 -25.64
N ALA A 294 -7.47 24.51 -25.19
CA ALA A 294 -6.62 24.48 -24.01
C ALA A 294 -5.45 25.50 -24.17
N SER A 295 -4.81 25.53 -25.33
CA SER A 295 -3.74 26.50 -25.63
C SER A 295 -4.25 27.94 -25.64
N PHE A 296 -5.47 28.19 -26.13
CA PHE A 296 -6.11 29.49 -26.04
C PHE A 296 -6.36 29.92 -24.60
N MET A 297 -6.90 29.04 -23.78
CA MET A 297 -7.10 29.28 -22.33
C MET A 297 -5.80 29.63 -21.61
N LEU A 298 -4.70 28.92 -21.89
CA LEU A 298 -3.38 29.20 -21.34
C LEU A 298 -2.85 30.59 -21.75
N ARG A 299 -3.01 30.99 -23.01
CA ARG A 299 -2.57 32.29 -23.50
C ARG A 299 -3.28 33.44 -22.82
N HIS A 300 -4.54 33.30 -22.48
CA HIS A 300 -5.38 34.36 -21.92
C HIS A 300 -5.48 34.26 -20.37
N SER A 301 -4.82 33.30 -19.73
CA SER A 301 -4.79 33.19 -18.28
C SER A 301 -3.82 34.20 -17.67
N SER A 302 -4.30 34.92 -16.65
CA SER A 302 -3.48 35.84 -15.84
C SER A 302 -2.73 35.14 -14.70
N LYS A 303 -2.99 33.82 -14.46
CA LYS A 303 -2.33 33.09 -13.38
C LYS A 303 -0.88 32.78 -13.74
N PRO A 304 0.09 33.01 -12.82
CA PRO A 304 1.46 32.60 -13.03
C PRO A 304 1.53 31.07 -13.12
N HIS A 305 2.04 30.56 -14.23
CA HIS A 305 2.21 29.12 -14.46
C HIS A 305 3.49 28.67 -13.79
N HIS A 306 3.42 28.18 -12.56
CA HIS A 306 4.58 27.72 -11.79
C HIS A 306 5.32 26.52 -12.38
N ARG A 307 4.72 25.81 -13.35
CA ARG A 307 5.30 24.59 -13.93
C ARG A 307 5.59 24.66 -15.44
N THR A 308 5.17 25.70 -16.14
CA THR A 308 5.34 25.82 -17.61
C THR A 308 6.36 26.86 -18.03
N GLN A 309 7.46 27.00 -17.29
CA GLN A 309 8.50 28.00 -17.60
C GLN A 309 9.24 27.71 -18.91
N LEU A 310 9.26 26.46 -19.43
CA LEU A 310 9.82 26.13 -20.73
C LEU A 310 8.97 26.68 -21.88
N ASN A 311 7.69 26.89 -21.68
CA ASN A 311 6.77 27.19 -22.73
C ASN A 311 6.54 28.70 -22.85
N ALA A 312 7.53 29.44 -23.34
CA ALA A 312 7.40 30.88 -23.64
C ALA A 312 6.21 31.20 -24.57
N ARG A 313 5.69 30.20 -25.32
CA ARG A 313 4.56 30.33 -26.25
C ARG A 313 3.21 30.05 -25.60
N LYS A 314 3.14 29.70 -24.31
CA LYS A 314 1.89 29.35 -23.60
C LYS A 314 1.00 28.36 -24.38
N GLN A 315 1.59 27.28 -24.85
CA GLN A 315 0.88 26.19 -25.54
C GLN A 315 0.62 25.04 -24.59
N TYR A 316 -0.53 24.39 -24.71
CA TYR A 316 -0.83 23.16 -23.96
C TYR A 316 -0.05 21.98 -24.55
N ARG A 317 0.93 21.47 -23.83
CA ARG A 317 1.85 20.43 -24.30
C ARG A 317 1.91 19.19 -23.42
N THR A 318 1.38 19.23 -22.19
CA THR A 318 1.30 18.10 -21.26
C THR A 318 0.12 17.18 -21.61
N TYR A 319 0.32 16.32 -22.63
CA TYR A 319 -0.78 15.53 -23.17
C TYR A 319 -1.01 14.26 -22.37
N THR A 320 -2.22 14.14 -21.82
CA THR A 320 -2.79 12.93 -21.27
C THR A 320 -3.92 12.40 -22.15
N TYR A 321 -4.29 11.12 -21.99
CA TYR A 321 -5.29 10.43 -22.79
C TYR A 321 -6.26 9.62 -21.92
N SER A 322 -7.34 9.16 -22.53
CA SER A 322 -8.16 8.08 -21.97
C SER A 322 -7.44 6.74 -22.10
N GLU A 323 -7.91 5.73 -21.42
CA GLU A 323 -7.40 4.36 -21.53
C GLU A 323 -7.29 3.90 -22.99
N ALA A 324 -8.34 4.06 -23.77
CA ALA A 324 -8.34 3.75 -25.20
C ALA A 324 -7.35 4.63 -26.02
N GLY A 325 -7.10 5.87 -25.58
CA GLY A 325 -6.10 6.76 -26.17
C GLY A 325 -4.69 6.26 -25.94
N TYR A 326 -4.37 5.83 -24.72
CA TYR A 326 -3.07 5.23 -24.39
C TYR A 326 -2.87 3.92 -25.14
N ARG A 327 -3.88 3.06 -25.24
CA ARG A 327 -3.82 1.82 -26.01
C ARG A 327 -3.44 2.07 -27.46
N ARG A 328 -4.05 3.07 -28.12
CA ARG A 328 -3.68 3.46 -29.49
C ARG A 328 -2.27 4.05 -29.57
N LEU A 329 -1.85 4.85 -28.59
CA LEU A 329 -0.52 5.45 -28.55
C LEU A 329 0.57 4.35 -28.46
N LEU A 330 0.38 3.38 -27.58
CA LEU A 330 1.27 2.23 -27.37
C LEU A 330 1.31 1.31 -28.61
N ALA A 331 0.15 1.03 -29.22
CA ALA A 331 0.11 0.26 -30.46
C ALA A 331 0.91 0.93 -31.59
N HIS A 332 0.84 2.26 -31.74
CA HIS A 332 1.66 3.00 -32.71
C HIS A 332 3.16 2.97 -32.37
N ALA A 333 3.51 2.73 -31.13
CA ALA A 333 4.90 2.60 -30.68
C ALA A 333 5.44 1.17 -30.81
N GLY A 334 4.60 0.17 -31.14
CA GLY A 334 5.03 -1.23 -31.37
C GLY A 334 4.74 -2.17 -30.20
N PHE A 335 3.90 -1.77 -29.24
CA PHE A 335 3.41 -2.67 -28.19
C PHE A 335 2.17 -3.43 -28.66
N ALA A 336 2.15 -4.74 -28.46
CA ALA A 336 1.05 -5.60 -28.91
C ALA A 336 -0.11 -5.66 -27.91
N GLU A 337 0.20 -5.56 -26.61
CA GLU A 337 -0.79 -5.71 -25.55
C GLU A 337 -0.63 -4.64 -24.48
N MET A 338 -1.74 -4.26 -23.83
CA MET A 338 -1.76 -3.34 -22.69
C MET A 338 -2.80 -3.79 -21.68
N SER A 339 -2.38 -4.07 -20.47
CA SER A 339 -3.24 -4.20 -19.30
C SER A 339 -3.33 -2.86 -18.58
N SER A 340 -4.53 -2.49 -18.13
CA SER A 340 -4.80 -1.22 -17.47
C SER A 340 -5.39 -1.43 -16.08
N TYR A 341 -4.87 -0.70 -15.12
CA TYR A 341 -5.28 -0.74 -13.72
C TYR A 341 -5.68 0.66 -13.26
N TRP A 342 -6.72 0.74 -12.47
CA TRP A 342 -6.97 1.91 -11.64
C TRP A 342 -5.96 1.91 -10.49
N ALA A 343 -5.13 2.95 -10.42
CA ALA A 343 -4.20 3.17 -9.32
C ALA A 343 -4.85 4.10 -8.28
N ASP A 344 -5.05 3.62 -7.05
CA ASP A 344 -5.67 4.39 -5.97
C ASP A 344 -4.74 4.40 -4.73
N PRO A 345 -4.53 5.55 -4.08
CA PRO A 345 -5.09 6.89 -4.32
C PRO A 345 -4.52 7.63 -5.54
N GLY A 346 -3.48 7.12 -6.18
CA GLY A 346 -2.86 7.66 -7.37
C GLY A 346 -1.68 6.82 -7.83
N TYR A 347 -1.24 7.00 -9.07
CA TYR A 347 -0.12 6.21 -9.64
C TYR A 347 1.22 6.46 -8.94
N ASN A 348 1.35 7.57 -8.24
CA ASN A 348 2.57 7.88 -7.47
C ASN A 348 2.75 6.97 -6.24
N GLN A 349 1.66 6.53 -5.64
CA GLN A 349 1.63 5.67 -4.45
C GLN A 349 0.41 4.75 -4.52
N PRO A 350 0.42 3.74 -5.41
CA PRO A 350 -0.73 2.87 -5.58
C PRO A 350 -0.81 1.85 -4.44
N TYR A 351 -1.72 2.09 -3.50
CA TYR A 351 -2.04 1.11 -2.46
C TYR A 351 -3.06 0.08 -2.94
N TYR A 352 -3.85 0.45 -3.95
CA TYR A 352 -4.76 -0.45 -4.65
C TYR A 352 -4.49 -0.36 -6.14
N LEU A 353 -4.39 -1.52 -6.78
CA LEU A 353 -4.41 -1.66 -8.24
C LEU A 353 -5.58 -2.53 -8.62
N VAL A 354 -6.58 -1.94 -9.26
CA VAL A 354 -7.79 -2.64 -9.67
C VAL A 354 -7.81 -2.77 -11.19
N PRO A 355 -7.78 -3.98 -11.76
CA PRO A 355 -7.74 -4.16 -13.22
C PRO A 355 -9.04 -3.66 -13.85
N LEU A 356 -8.94 -2.82 -14.86
CA LEU A 356 -10.11 -2.29 -15.57
C LEU A 356 -10.84 -3.37 -16.39
N ALA A 357 -10.20 -4.51 -16.64
CA ALA A 357 -10.81 -5.68 -17.23
C ALA A 357 -11.83 -6.39 -16.31
N MET A 358 -11.87 -6.02 -15.01
CA MET A 358 -12.78 -6.59 -14.00
C MET A 358 -13.80 -5.53 -13.53
N PRO A 359 -14.91 -5.28 -14.27
CA PRO A 359 -15.86 -4.23 -13.96
C PRO A 359 -16.46 -4.31 -12.56
N ASP A 360 -16.72 -5.52 -12.08
CA ASP A 360 -17.31 -5.73 -10.76
C ASP A 360 -16.34 -5.39 -9.64
N TRP A 361 -15.04 -5.67 -9.82
CA TRP A 361 -14.02 -5.27 -8.85
C TRP A 361 -13.83 -3.75 -8.83
N VAL A 362 -13.88 -3.09 -9.99
CA VAL A 362 -13.84 -1.60 -10.06
C VAL A 362 -15.05 -1.02 -9.34
N ARG A 363 -16.24 -1.62 -9.52
CA ARG A 363 -17.46 -1.18 -8.85
C ARG A 363 -17.37 -1.38 -7.34
N GLN A 364 -16.92 -2.56 -6.88
CA GLN A 364 -16.71 -2.88 -5.48
C GLN A 364 -15.77 -1.87 -4.82
N HIS A 365 -14.60 -1.65 -5.40
CA HIS A 365 -13.62 -0.69 -4.88
C HIS A 365 -14.17 0.74 -4.86
N SER A 366 -14.92 1.14 -5.90
CA SER A 366 -15.58 2.45 -5.93
C SER A 366 -16.60 2.62 -4.80
N VAL A 367 -17.35 1.56 -4.45
CA VAL A 367 -18.28 1.57 -3.30
C VAL A 367 -17.52 1.72 -2.00
N GLU A 368 -16.48 0.94 -1.78
CA GLU A 368 -15.63 1.03 -0.59
C GLU A 368 -15.08 2.46 -0.38
N LEU A 369 -14.60 3.11 -1.45
CA LEU A 369 -14.13 4.50 -1.40
C LEU A 369 -15.24 5.51 -1.10
N LEU A 370 -16.48 5.26 -1.54
CA LEU A 370 -17.61 6.15 -1.27
C LEU A 370 -18.13 6.03 0.15
N GLU A 371 -18.01 4.85 0.72
CA GLU A 371 -18.43 4.53 2.09
C GLU A 371 -17.36 4.94 3.10
N HIS A 372 -16.12 5.15 2.69
CA HIS A 372 -15.09 5.77 3.53
C HIS A 372 -15.52 7.21 3.87
N PRO A 373 -15.75 7.49 5.13
CA PRO A 373 -16.24 8.79 5.55
C PRO A 373 -15.14 9.84 5.41
N SER A 374 -15.38 10.82 4.56
CA SER A 374 -14.62 12.07 4.57
C SER A 374 -15.03 12.91 5.78
N PRO A 375 -14.10 13.52 6.50
CA PRO A 375 -14.40 14.41 7.63
C PRO A 375 -15.17 15.68 7.22
N ALA A 376 -15.27 16.00 5.92
CA ALA A 376 -16.06 17.14 5.46
C ALA A 376 -17.54 16.75 5.29
N PRO A 377 -18.49 17.60 5.73
CA PRO A 377 -19.91 17.37 5.52
C PRO A 377 -20.21 17.40 4.01
N ARG A 378 -20.23 16.24 3.39
CA ARG A 378 -20.58 16.12 1.96
C ARG A 378 -22.07 16.28 1.80
N ARG A 379 -22.49 17.25 0.99
CA ARG A 379 -23.87 17.45 0.60
C ARG A 379 -24.43 16.13 0.04
N SER A 380 -25.61 15.71 0.51
CA SER A 380 -26.24 14.42 0.18
C SER A 380 -26.38 14.17 -1.33
N TRP A 381 -26.49 15.23 -2.14
CA TRP A 381 -26.57 15.14 -3.59
C TRP A 381 -25.27 14.64 -4.25
N VAL A 382 -24.08 14.92 -3.67
CA VAL A 382 -22.82 14.43 -4.18
C VAL A 382 -22.76 12.90 -4.10
N ARG A 383 -23.30 12.31 -3.03
CA ARG A 383 -23.42 10.84 -2.90
C ARG A 383 -24.35 10.25 -3.94
N ARG A 384 -25.50 10.93 -4.23
CA ARG A 384 -26.46 10.49 -5.26
C ARG A 384 -25.83 10.55 -6.65
N VAL A 385 -25.15 11.64 -7.00
CA VAL A 385 -24.45 11.79 -8.29
C VAL A 385 -23.35 10.75 -8.43
N LYS A 386 -22.59 10.47 -7.38
CA LYS A 386 -21.59 9.43 -7.39
C LYS A 386 -22.18 8.04 -7.64
N ARG A 387 -23.32 7.69 -7.00
CA ARG A 387 -24.03 6.43 -7.27
C ARG A 387 -24.47 6.27 -8.73
N ILE A 388 -24.96 7.36 -9.34
CA ILE A 388 -25.37 7.37 -10.75
C ILE A 388 -24.15 7.25 -11.68
N ALA A 389 -23.02 7.86 -11.31
CA ALA A 389 -21.79 7.77 -12.07
C ALA A 389 -21.03 6.42 -11.92
N MET A 390 -21.40 5.59 -10.96
CA MET A 390 -20.77 4.29 -10.69
C MET A 390 -20.70 3.34 -11.90
N PRO A 391 -21.73 3.20 -12.77
CA PRO A 391 -21.62 2.40 -13.99
C PRO A 391 -20.56 2.89 -14.98
N LEU A 392 -20.20 4.18 -14.87
CA LEU A 392 -19.14 4.81 -15.67
C LEU A 392 -17.78 4.83 -14.95
N SER A 393 -17.69 4.25 -13.76
CA SER A 393 -16.50 4.33 -12.90
C SER A 393 -15.21 3.91 -13.60
N GLN A 394 -15.23 2.86 -14.43
CA GLN A 394 -14.08 2.42 -15.20
C GLN A 394 -13.46 3.49 -16.12
N ARG A 395 -14.30 4.38 -16.68
CA ARG A 395 -13.86 5.46 -17.59
C ARG A 395 -13.46 6.73 -16.84
N LEU A 396 -13.91 6.87 -15.60
CA LEU A 396 -13.76 8.07 -14.77
C LEU A 396 -12.72 7.90 -13.65
N VAL A 397 -12.01 6.76 -13.60
CA VAL A 397 -10.90 6.59 -12.65
C VAL A 397 -9.88 7.71 -12.83
N PRO A 398 -9.32 8.28 -11.75
CA PRO A 398 -8.44 9.44 -11.86
C PRO A 398 -7.11 9.10 -12.55
N ASP A 399 -6.54 7.94 -12.24
CA ASP A 399 -5.18 7.58 -12.60
C ASP A 399 -5.08 6.13 -13.07
N PHE A 400 -4.12 5.90 -13.94
CA PHE A 400 -3.81 4.58 -14.48
C PHE A 400 -2.41 4.11 -14.08
N LEU A 401 -2.29 2.81 -13.86
CA LEU A 401 -1.06 2.06 -14.05
C LEU A 401 -1.25 1.19 -15.29
N LEU A 402 -0.43 1.41 -16.31
CA LEU A 402 -0.52 0.70 -17.59
C LEU A 402 0.69 -0.23 -17.73
N LEU A 403 0.45 -1.51 -18.01
CA LEU A 403 1.49 -2.49 -18.31
C LEU A 403 1.39 -2.88 -19.77
N ALA A 404 2.41 -2.56 -20.56
CA ALA A 404 2.45 -2.84 -22.00
C ALA A 404 3.58 -3.81 -22.36
N THR A 405 3.32 -4.74 -23.28
CA THR A 405 4.26 -5.77 -23.73
C THR A 405 4.38 -5.80 -25.25
N LYS A 406 5.56 -6.21 -25.76
CA LYS A 406 5.80 -6.36 -27.19
C LYS A 406 5.07 -7.56 -27.78
N GLN A 407 4.84 -8.58 -26.99
CA GLN A 407 4.18 -9.83 -27.39
C GLN A 407 2.98 -10.06 -26.51
N SER A 408 1.98 -10.74 -27.03
CA SER A 408 0.81 -11.14 -26.25
C SER A 408 1.19 -12.29 -25.31
N GLY A 409 0.80 -12.14 -24.04
CA GLY A 409 1.06 -13.13 -23.00
C GLY A 409 2.51 -13.06 -22.49
N ARG A 410 2.73 -12.33 -21.41
CA ARG A 410 4.02 -12.32 -20.71
C ARG A 410 4.18 -13.59 -19.90
N ASP A 411 5.29 -14.31 -20.11
CA ASP A 411 5.59 -15.56 -19.43
C ASP A 411 6.59 -15.34 -18.29
N THR A 412 6.08 -14.90 -17.13
CA THR A 412 6.92 -14.71 -15.94
C THR A 412 6.94 -15.97 -15.07
N LYS A 413 8.01 -16.17 -14.28
CA LYS A 413 8.14 -17.26 -13.31
C LYS A 413 6.92 -17.31 -12.35
N LEU A 414 6.49 -16.12 -11.87
CA LEU A 414 5.32 -16.00 -11.00
C LEU A 414 4.03 -16.43 -11.72
N GLN A 415 3.82 -15.97 -12.95
CA GLN A 415 2.62 -16.31 -13.72
C GLN A 415 2.53 -17.80 -14.00
N ARG A 416 3.61 -18.43 -14.49
CA ARG A 416 3.67 -19.89 -14.72
C ARG A 416 3.34 -20.66 -13.45
N TRP A 417 3.92 -20.27 -12.32
CA TRP A 417 3.66 -20.93 -11.05
C TRP A 417 2.19 -20.79 -10.60
N VAL A 418 1.60 -19.60 -10.76
CA VAL A 418 0.18 -19.37 -10.45
C VAL A 418 -0.72 -20.24 -11.36
N GLU A 419 -0.45 -20.27 -12.65
CA GLU A 419 -1.21 -21.10 -13.61
C GLU A 419 -1.09 -22.58 -13.29
N GLN A 420 0.10 -23.05 -12.91
CA GLN A 420 0.32 -24.42 -12.46
C GLN A 420 -0.49 -24.74 -11.19
N CYS A 421 -0.43 -23.89 -10.17
CA CYS A 421 -1.19 -24.07 -8.93
C CYS A 421 -2.70 -24.15 -9.20
N LEU A 422 -3.21 -23.28 -10.06
CA LEU A 422 -4.63 -23.27 -10.45
C LEU A 422 -5.02 -24.54 -11.22
N ALA A 423 -4.16 -25.02 -12.13
CA ALA A 423 -4.41 -26.25 -12.90
C ALA A 423 -4.37 -27.51 -12.01
N GLU A 424 -3.50 -27.57 -11.02
CA GLU A 424 -3.45 -28.67 -10.04
C GLU A 424 -4.69 -28.67 -9.13
N SER A 425 -5.18 -27.49 -8.76
CA SER A 425 -6.40 -27.33 -7.99
C SER A 425 -7.64 -27.89 -8.72
N ASP A 426 -7.72 -27.72 -10.02
CA ASP A 426 -8.84 -28.23 -10.84
C ASP A 426 -8.92 -29.75 -10.84
N LYS A 427 -7.78 -30.44 -10.86
CA LYS A 427 -7.71 -31.92 -10.84
C LYS A 427 -8.26 -32.51 -9.54
N THR A 428 -8.34 -31.73 -8.47
CA THR A 428 -8.79 -32.19 -7.15
C THR A 428 -10.26 -31.90 -6.84
N GLY A 429 -11.06 -31.51 -7.85
CA GLY A 429 -12.52 -31.44 -7.74
C GLY A 429 -13.15 -30.10 -7.44
N ALA A 430 -12.41 -28.99 -7.47
CA ALA A 430 -13.03 -27.69 -7.55
C ALA A 430 -13.46 -27.43 -9.00
N ASN A 431 -14.78 -27.44 -9.27
CA ASN A 431 -15.41 -27.15 -10.56
C ASN A 431 -15.04 -25.75 -11.08
N LEU A 432 -13.81 -25.54 -11.50
CA LEU A 432 -13.38 -24.34 -12.21
C LEU A 432 -13.45 -24.66 -13.72
N ALA A 433 -14.10 -23.80 -14.48
CA ALA A 433 -14.34 -24.00 -15.92
C ALA A 433 -13.09 -24.44 -16.68
N THR A 434 -13.15 -25.56 -17.36
CA THR A 434 -12.11 -26.10 -18.24
C THR A 434 -11.97 -25.21 -19.48
N GLY A 435 -10.86 -24.49 -19.60
CA GLY A 435 -10.56 -23.66 -20.79
C GLY A 435 -9.43 -22.65 -20.49
N PRO A 436 -8.87 -22.02 -21.53
CA PRO A 436 -7.84 -21.00 -21.32
C PRO A 436 -8.39 -19.84 -20.48
N ARG A 437 -7.74 -19.57 -19.33
CA ARG A 437 -8.12 -18.51 -18.41
C ARG A 437 -7.49 -17.20 -18.82
N SER A 438 -8.23 -16.11 -18.65
CA SER A 438 -7.68 -14.76 -18.70
C SER A 438 -7.49 -14.27 -17.28
N ILE A 439 -6.27 -14.44 -16.73
CA ILE A 439 -5.97 -14.11 -15.34
C ILE A 439 -5.89 -12.61 -15.17
N ALA A 440 -6.69 -12.09 -14.25
CA ALA A 440 -6.64 -10.70 -13.79
C ALA A 440 -6.04 -10.64 -12.39
N TRP A 441 -5.23 -9.62 -12.15
CA TRP A 441 -4.51 -9.39 -10.90
C TRP A 441 -4.96 -8.06 -10.30
N ALA A 442 -5.38 -8.04 -9.04
CA ALA A 442 -5.59 -6.82 -8.28
C ALA A 442 -4.69 -6.81 -7.06
N LEU A 443 -4.03 -5.68 -6.79
CA LEU A 443 -3.14 -5.52 -5.66
C LEU A 443 -3.82 -4.69 -4.56
N ARG A 444 -3.63 -5.12 -3.31
CA ARG A 444 -3.91 -4.34 -2.11
C ARG A 444 -2.68 -4.33 -1.21
N THR A 445 -2.23 -3.16 -0.84
CA THR A 445 -1.17 -2.96 0.16
C THR A 445 -1.53 -1.84 1.12
N ARG A 446 -0.70 -1.57 2.11
CA ARG A 446 -0.84 -0.45 3.03
C ARG A 446 0.47 0.33 3.10
N PRO A 447 0.43 1.64 3.40
CA PRO A 447 1.63 2.43 3.60
C PRO A 447 2.57 1.75 4.60
N PHE A 448 3.87 1.77 4.31
CA PHE A 448 4.94 1.25 5.17
C PHE A 448 4.85 -0.24 5.58
N LYS A 449 3.93 -1.03 5.00
CA LYS A 449 3.87 -2.48 5.22
C LYS A 449 4.74 -3.22 4.21
N GLU A 450 5.38 -4.29 4.66
CA GLU A 450 6.20 -5.17 3.81
C GLU A 450 5.38 -6.35 3.26
N THR A 451 4.08 -6.35 3.49
CA THR A 451 3.15 -7.37 3.00
C THR A 451 2.12 -6.76 2.06
N SER A 452 1.80 -7.50 1.00
CA SER A 452 0.76 -7.13 0.04
C SER A 452 -0.12 -8.34 -0.23
N ILE A 453 -1.36 -8.10 -0.62
CA ILE A 453 -2.30 -9.14 -1.05
C ILE A 453 -2.62 -8.91 -2.52
N VAL A 454 -2.44 -9.94 -3.33
CA VAL A 454 -2.86 -9.95 -4.74
C VAL A 454 -4.06 -10.86 -4.88
N ARG A 455 -5.18 -10.28 -5.30
CA ARG A 455 -6.40 -10.99 -5.67
C ARG A 455 -6.26 -11.47 -7.11
N ILE A 456 -6.49 -12.74 -7.34
CA ILE A 456 -6.40 -13.37 -8.66
C ILE A 456 -7.80 -13.77 -9.09
N GLY A 457 -8.21 -13.36 -10.29
CA GLY A 457 -9.53 -13.67 -10.85
C GLY A 457 -9.49 -14.04 -12.31
N ASP A 458 -10.58 -14.60 -12.82
CA ASP A 458 -10.80 -14.85 -14.25
C ASP A 458 -11.57 -13.67 -14.87
N ALA A 459 -10.90 -12.93 -15.75
CA ALA A 459 -11.49 -11.76 -16.41
C ALA A 459 -12.69 -12.07 -17.31
N ARG A 460 -12.89 -13.34 -17.72
CA ARG A 460 -14.03 -13.76 -18.54
C ARG A 460 -15.28 -13.98 -17.70
N THR A 461 -15.12 -14.58 -16.51
CA THR A 461 -16.25 -14.94 -15.64
C THR A 461 -16.49 -13.91 -14.54
N GLY A 462 -15.51 -13.06 -14.25
CA GLY A 462 -15.52 -12.13 -13.12
C GLY A 462 -15.32 -12.82 -11.77
N SER A 463 -15.05 -14.12 -11.73
CA SER A 463 -14.93 -14.90 -10.50
C SER A 463 -13.54 -14.79 -9.90
N ASP A 464 -13.48 -14.82 -8.57
CA ASP A 464 -12.24 -14.95 -7.81
C ASP A 464 -11.72 -16.38 -7.91
N LEU A 465 -10.42 -16.50 -8.14
CA LEU A 465 -9.73 -17.79 -8.23
C LEU A 465 -8.88 -18.06 -6.99
N ALA A 466 -8.09 -17.07 -6.56
CA ALA A 466 -7.14 -17.22 -5.47
C ALA A 466 -6.76 -15.88 -4.85
N TYR A 467 -6.14 -15.96 -3.66
CA TYR A 467 -5.40 -14.85 -3.05
C TYR A 467 -3.91 -15.23 -2.97
N LEU A 468 -3.06 -14.27 -3.27
CA LEU A 468 -1.62 -14.39 -3.19
C LEU A 468 -1.12 -13.40 -2.14
N LYS A 469 -0.61 -13.89 -1.02
CA LYS A 469 0.07 -13.08 -0.02
C LYS A 469 1.53 -12.92 -0.45
N VAL A 470 2.01 -11.69 -0.49
CA VAL A 470 3.35 -11.32 -0.92
C VAL A 470 4.08 -10.69 0.25
N PHE A 471 5.23 -11.23 0.59
CA PHE A 471 6.08 -10.79 1.69
C PHE A 471 7.40 -10.28 1.10
N THR A 472 7.58 -8.94 1.12
CA THR A 472 8.79 -8.28 0.60
C THR A 472 9.62 -7.74 1.75
N GLY A 473 10.93 -8.01 1.77
CA GLY A 473 11.85 -7.44 2.75
C GLY A 473 12.54 -8.42 3.67
N ALA A 474 13.56 -7.91 4.40
CA ALA A 474 14.46 -8.72 5.20
C ALA A 474 13.82 -9.22 6.51
N LYS A 475 14.31 -10.34 7.00
CA LYS A 475 14.15 -10.98 8.34
C LYS A 475 12.82 -10.86 9.12
N LYS A 476 12.13 -9.71 9.16
CA LYS A 476 10.84 -9.59 9.86
C LYS A 476 9.71 -10.30 9.12
N CYS A 477 9.69 -10.21 7.80
CA CYS A 477 8.70 -10.88 6.98
C CYS A 477 8.91 -12.39 6.90
N ALA A 478 10.16 -12.88 7.02
CA ALA A 478 10.43 -14.32 7.02
C ALA A 478 9.69 -15.03 8.17
N GLY A 479 9.75 -14.49 9.38
CA GLY A 479 9.03 -15.07 10.52
C GLY A 479 7.49 -15.02 10.35
N HIS A 480 6.94 -13.94 9.83
CA HIS A 480 5.49 -13.87 9.54
C HIS A 480 5.06 -14.86 8.46
N PHE A 481 5.85 -14.99 7.40
CA PHE A 481 5.59 -15.96 6.35
C PHE A 481 5.62 -17.41 6.87
N GLU A 482 6.67 -17.78 7.62
CA GLU A 482 6.81 -19.11 8.18
C GLU A 482 5.67 -19.44 9.17
N ASN A 483 5.31 -18.48 10.03
CA ASN A 483 4.21 -18.61 10.96
C ASN A 483 2.87 -18.80 10.23
N GLU A 484 2.59 -17.98 9.19
CA GLU A 484 1.36 -18.11 8.43
C GLU A 484 1.22 -19.51 7.82
N VAL A 485 2.25 -20.00 7.14
CA VAL A 485 2.24 -21.32 6.50
C VAL A 485 2.11 -22.44 7.53
N THR A 486 2.88 -22.37 8.61
CA THR A 486 2.95 -23.43 9.63
C THR A 486 1.68 -23.50 10.47
N ASN A 487 1.23 -22.36 11.01
CA ASN A 487 0.05 -22.31 11.89
C ASN A 487 -1.21 -22.70 11.13
N ARG A 488 -1.33 -22.21 9.90
CA ARG A 488 -2.46 -22.57 9.06
C ARG A 488 -2.53 -24.07 8.76
N ALA A 489 -1.40 -24.72 8.51
CA ALA A 489 -1.36 -26.18 8.30
C ALA A 489 -1.85 -26.93 9.55
N LYS A 490 -1.43 -26.50 10.75
CA LYS A 490 -1.89 -27.07 12.03
C LYS A 490 -3.40 -26.91 12.21
N VAL A 491 -3.93 -25.71 11.97
CA VAL A 491 -5.38 -25.44 12.06
C VAL A 491 -6.16 -26.26 11.05
N GLN A 492 -5.70 -26.35 9.80
CA GLN A 492 -6.34 -27.16 8.78
C GLN A 492 -6.41 -28.65 9.16
N GLN A 493 -5.33 -29.18 9.72
CA GLN A 493 -5.29 -30.55 10.22
C GLN A 493 -6.32 -30.77 11.33
N THR A 494 -6.39 -29.86 12.29
CA THR A 494 -7.34 -29.91 13.42
C THR A 494 -8.79 -29.85 12.93
N LEU A 495 -9.12 -28.94 12.01
CA LEU A 495 -10.48 -28.79 11.48
C LEU A 495 -10.92 -29.98 10.63
N ASN A 496 -10.01 -30.63 9.91
CA ASN A 496 -10.32 -31.83 9.10
C ASN A 496 -10.72 -33.04 9.95
N VAL A 497 -10.26 -33.12 11.21
CA VAL A 497 -10.53 -34.23 12.12
C VAL A 497 -11.74 -33.95 13.00
N SER A 498 -12.12 -32.68 13.17
CA SER A 498 -13.15 -32.25 14.11
C SER A 498 -14.56 -32.19 13.48
N ALA A 499 -15.60 -32.30 14.33
CA ALA A 499 -17.01 -32.22 13.94
C ALA A 499 -17.47 -30.78 13.55
N PHE A 500 -16.57 -29.81 13.43
CA PHE A 500 -16.87 -28.41 13.14
C PHE A 500 -17.08 -28.17 11.63
N GLY A 501 -18.14 -28.76 11.08
CA GLY A 501 -18.39 -28.82 9.63
C GLY A 501 -18.59 -27.49 8.90
N LEU A 502 -18.76 -26.39 9.62
CA LEU A 502 -18.98 -25.05 9.03
C LEU A 502 -17.75 -24.12 9.10
N LEU A 503 -16.73 -24.50 9.84
CA LEU A 503 -15.47 -23.75 9.88
C LEU A 503 -14.59 -24.10 8.68
N ARG A 504 -13.99 -23.08 8.09
CA ARG A 504 -13.11 -23.22 6.94
C ARG A 504 -11.83 -22.43 7.13
N VAL A 505 -10.78 -22.95 6.52
CA VAL A 505 -9.51 -22.27 6.30
C VAL A 505 -9.26 -22.28 4.80
N PRO A 506 -8.80 -21.21 4.16
CA PRO A 506 -8.52 -21.21 2.74
C PRO A 506 -7.59 -22.36 2.37
N ARG A 507 -7.86 -23.05 1.29
CA ARG A 507 -7.02 -24.17 0.83
C ARG A 507 -5.68 -23.63 0.34
N PRO A 508 -4.51 -24.15 0.81
CA PRO A 508 -3.21 -23.78 0.27
C PRO A 508 -3.04 -24.31 -1.12
N TYR A 509 -2.52 -23.49 -2.01
CA TYR A 509 -2.10 -23.91 -3.34
C TYR A 509 -0.59 -24.12 -3.42
N GLY A 510 0.19 -23.33 -2.66
CA GLY A 510 1.63 -23.48 -2.59
C GLY A 510 2.36 -22.25 -2.14
N THR A 511 3.68 -22.37 -2.09
CA THR A 511 4.62 -21.29 -1.79
C THR A 511 5.65 -21.17 -2.91
N LEU A 512 6.14 -19.96 -3.14
CA LEU A 512 7.18 -19.66 -4.12
C LEU A 512 8.13 -18.63 -3.52
N GLN A 513 9.43 -18.80 -3.79
CA GLN A 513 10.45 -17.81 -3.49
C GLN A 513 11.04 -17.26 -4.79
N ILE A 514 11.06 -15.94 -4.94
CA ILE A 514 11.74 -15.24 -6.03
C ILE A 514 12.60 -14.14 -5.41
N GLY A 515 13.91 -14.29 -5.45
CA GLY A 515 14.83 -13.40 -4.75
C GLY A 515 14.49 -13.29 -3.27
N ASN A 516 14.35 -12.07 -2.78
CA ASN A 516 13.99 -11.77 -1.40
C ASN A 516 12.47 -11.69 -1.15
N THR A 517 11.65 -12.07 -2.13
CA THR A 517 10.18 -12.02 -2.02
C THR A 517 9.62 -13.42 -1.89
N SER A 518 8.84 -13.64 -0.82
CA SER A 518 8.13 -14.89 -0.56
C SER A 518 6.66 -14.73 -0.96
N TYR A 519 6.12 -15.75 -1.62
CA TYR A 519 4.76 -15.80 -2.09
C TYR A 519 4.05 -17.00 -1.47
N TYR A 520 2.83 -16.77 -0.99
CA TYR A 520 1.94 -17.82 -0.49
C TYR A 520 0.58 -17.69 -1.17
N MET A 521 0.15 -18.75 -1.85
CA MET A 521 -1.10 -18.77 -2.60
C MET A 521 -2.12 -19.67 -1.93
N GLU A 522 -3.34 -19.16 -1.81
CA GLU A 522 -4.47 -19.84 -1.21
C GLU A 522 -5.75 -19.64 -2.03
N SER A 523 -6.75 -20.53 -1.84
CA SER A 523 -8.03 -20.44 -2.55
C SER A 523 -8.76 -19.13 -2.25
N ALA A 524 -9.52 -18.66 -3.24
CA ALA A 524 -10.47 -17.59 -2.97
C ALA A 524 -11.60 -18.07 -2.04
N SER A 525 -12.04 -17.18 -1.15
CA SER A 525 -13.20 -17.43 -0.29
C SER A 525 -14.50 -17.44 -1.08
N ARG A 526 -15.43 -18.27 -0.65
CA ARG A 526 -16.81 -18.32 -1.18
C ARG A 526 -17.75 -17.37 -0.43
N GLY A 527 -17.36 -16.93 0.74
CA GLY A 527 -18.17 -16.07 1.60
C GLY A 527 -17.99 -14.58 1.30
N THR A 528 -18.79 -13.78 1.99
CA THR A 528 -18.69 -12.32 1.98
C THR A 528 -17.79 -11.88 3.13
N GLN A 529 -16.83 -10.99 2.88
CA GLN A 529 -16.00 -10.42 3.91
C GLN A 529 -16.86 -9.61 4.90
N ILE A 530 -16.69 -9.87 6.19
CA ILE A 530 -17.53 -9.23 7.22
C ILE A 530 -17.31 -7.73 7.26
N SER A 531 -16.07 -7.26 7.02
CA SER A 531 -15.78 -5.83 6.94
C SER A 531 -16.58 -5.11 5.83
N GLY A 532 -16.85 -5.76 4.70
CA GLY A 532 -17.70 -5.22 3.64
C GLY A 532 -19.15 -5.05 4.08
N ILE A 533 -19.68 -6.04 4.84
CA ILE A 533 -21.04 -6.02 5.33
C ILE A 533 -21.26 -4.88 6.34
N VAL A 534 -20.37 -4.76 7.32
CA VAL A 534 -20.48 -3.72 8.37
C VAL A 534 -20.27 -2.31 7.84
N ARG A 535 -19.67 -2.16 6.66
CA ARG A 535 -19.52 -0.88 5.96
C ARG A 535 -20.72 -0.50 5.09
N GLU A 536 -21.69 -1.40 4.89
CA GLU A 536 -22.90 -1.08 4.13
C GLU A 536 -23.63 0.11 4.73
N LEU A 537 -24.04 1.05 3.88
CA LEU A 537 -24.76 2.26 4.32
C LEU A 537 -26.10 1.87 4.96
N GLY A 538 -26.30 2.25 6.22
CA GLY A 538 -27.53 1.95 6.98
C GLY A 538 -27.58 0.53 7.53
N TYR A 539 -26.48 -0.23 7.51
CA TYR A 539 -26.46 -1.56 8.12
C TYR A 539 -26.88 -1.53 9.59
N PHE A 540 -26.36 -0.57 10.36
CA PHE A 540 -26.65 -0.40 11.79
C PHE A 540 -28.02 0.25 12.07
N ASP A 541 -28.70 0.76 11.05
CA ASP A 541 -30.08 1.28 11.19
C ASP A 541 -31.11 0.14 11.36
N ASN A 542 -30.71 -1.10 11.02
CA ASN A 542 -31.58 -2.28 11.16
C ASN A 542 -31.13 -3.17 12.33
N ALA A 543 -31.55 -2.84 13.54
CA ALA A 543 -31.16 -3.54 14.75
C ALA A 543 -31.43 -5.07 14.70
N LYS A 544 -32.56 -5.51 14.10
CA LYS A 544 -32.87 -6.95 13.98
C LYS A 544 -31.89 -7.67 13.05
N ARG A 545 -31.46 -7.03 11.95
CA ARG A 545 -30.46 -7.58 11.05
C ARG A 545 -29.13 -7.70 11.77
N VAL A 546 -28.69 -6.63 12.43
CA VAL A 546 -27.43 -6.59 13.20
C VAL A 546 -27.40 -7.69 14.25
N GLU A 547 -28.46 -7.82 15.03
CA GLU A 547 -28.56 -8.83 16.09
C GLU A 547 -28.48 -10.25 15.52
N ARG A 548 -29.23 -10.55 14.46
CA ARG A 548 -29.21 -11.86 13.80
C ARG A 548 -27.82 -12.18 13.24
N ASP A 549 -27.26 -11.26 12.47
CA ASP A 549 -25.99 -11.47 11.78
C ASP A 549 -24.85 -11.62 12.79
N PHE A 550 -24.84 -10.80 13.85
CA PHE A 550 -23.82 -10.89 14.92
C PHE A 550 -23.97 -12.12 15.79
N SER A 551 -25.19 -12.59 16.07
CA SER A 551 -25.41 -13.85 16.78
C SER A 551 -24.82 -15.02 15.98
N GLN A 552 -25.10 -15.08 14.67
CA GLN A 552 -24.54 -16.13 13.80
C GLN A 552 -23.01 -16.08 13.75
N ILE A 553 -22.40 -14.91 13.63
CA ILE A 553 -20.97 -14.74 13.65
C ILE A 553 -20.40 -15.16 15.02
N CYS A 554 -21.04 -14.75 16.12
CA CYS A 554 -20.63 -15.09 17.47
C CYS A 554 -20.60 -16.62 17.66
N ASP A 555 -21.64 -17.34 17.21
CA ASP A 555 -21.67 -18.81 17.28
C ASP A 555 -20.50 -19.45 16.52
N ARG A 556 -20.12 -18.89 15.34
CA ARG A 556 -18.95 -19.38 14.59
C ARG A 556 -17.64 -19.11 15.32
N ILE A 557 -17.49 -17.96 15.98
CA ILE A 557 -16.30 -17.65 16.77
C ILE A 557 -16.22 -18.58 18.01
N ILE A 558 -17.35 -18.91 18.64
CA ILE A 558 -17.40 -19.90 19.73
C ILE A 558 -16.91 -21.26 19.25
N GLU A 559 -17.43 -21.74 18.11
CA GLU A 559 -16.98 -22.99 17.51
C GLU A 559 -15.49 -22.98 17.17
N LEU A 560 -15.01 -21.87 16.59
CA LEU A 560 -13.60 -21.67 16.28
C LEU A 560 -12.74 -21.72 17.54
N SER A 561 -13.10 -20.95 18.59
CA SER A 561 -12.37 -20.92 19.85
C SER A 561 -12.32 -22.31 20.51
N SER A 562 -13.39 -23.09 20.42
CA SER A 562 -13.42 -24.48 20.91
C SER A 562 -12.53 -25.40 20.07
N ALA A 563 -12.55 -25.27 18.74
CA ALA A 563 -11.75 -26.08 17.83
C ALA A 563 -10.25 -25.82 18.02
N LEU A 564 -9.86 -24.57 18.22
CA LEU A 564 -8.46 -24.17 18.38
C LEU A 564 -7.79 -24.80 19.60
N GLN A 565 -8.55 -25.17 20.66
CA GLN A 565 -7.98 -25.84 21.84
C GLN A 565 -7.36 -27.20 21.49
N ASN A 566 -7.70 -27.78 20.35
CA ASN A 566 -7.15 -29.03 19.86
C ASN A 566 -5.95 -28.88 18.94
N VAL A 567 -5.46 -27.65 18.71
CA VAL A 567 -4.30 -27.40 17.83
C VAL A 567 -3.00 -27.75 18.58
N GLU A 568 -2.31 -28.74 18.08
CA GLU A 568 -1.04 -29.14 18.65
C GLU A 568 0.12 -28.23 18.23
N GLY A 569 1.04 -27.97 19.16
CA GLY A 569 2.28 -27.26 18.89
C GLY A 569 2.09 -25.77 18.51
N ALA A 570 1.01 -25.12 18.95
CA ALA A 570 0.89 -23.66 18.86
C ALA A 570 1.98 -22.99 19.71
N CYS A 571 2.57 -21.90 19.16
CA CYS A 571 3.58 -21.14 19.89
C CYS A 571 2.93 -20.44 21.10
N THR A 572 3.58 -20.51 22.27
CA THR A 572 3.12 -19.77 23.44
C THR A 572 3.56 -18.31 23.34
N ILE A 573 2.68 -17.37 23.74
CA ILE A 573 3.05 -15.96 23.82
C ILE A 573 4.24 -15.79 24.81
N PRO A 574 5.15 -14.84 24.55
CA PRO A 574 6.23 -14.52 25.48
C PRO A 574 5.66 -14.14 26.86
N PRO A 575 6.23 -14.64 27.97
CA PRO A 575 5.79 -14.25 29.31
C PRO A 575 5.76 -12.75 29.54
N THR A 576 6.69 -12.01 28.92
CA THR A 576 6.78 -10.55 28.96
C THR A 576 5.53 -9.83 28.44
N TRP A 577 4.72 -10.47 27.59
CA TRP A 577 3.47 -9.87 27.13
C TRP A 577 2.39 -9.79 28.21
N ARG A 578 2.52 -10.61 29.25
CA ARG A 578 1.61 -10.59 30.41
C ARG A 578 2.10 -9.71 31.55
N GLU A 579 3.30 -9.15 31.44
CA GLU A 579 3.83 -8.23 32.45
C GLU A 579 3.11 -6.89 32.40
N ILE A 580 3.02 -6.22 33.54
CA ILE A 580 2.51 -4.85 33.60
C ILE A 580 3.40 -3.96 32.74
N PRO A 581 2.84 -3.21 31.77
CA PRO A 581 3.63 -2.34 30.91
C PRO A 581 4.47 -1.31 31.69
N GLU A 582 5.71 -1.08 31.24
CA GLU A 582 6.69 -0.24 31.94
C GLU A 582 6.17 1.17 32.32
N PRO A 583 5.44 1.91 31.47
CA PRO A 583 4.88 3.19 31.86
C PRO A 583 3.94 3.15 33.06
N LEU A 584 3.22 2.03 33.25
CA LEU A 584 2.34 1.83 34.41
C LEU A 584 3.09 1.41 35.67
N ARG A 585 4.22 0.69 35.55
CA ARG A 585 5.07 0.32 36.69
C ARG A 585 5.61 1.52 37.47
N SER A 586 5.81 2.65 36.80
CA SER A 586 6.24 3.91 37.41
C SER A 586 5.11 4.64 38.16
N ARG A 587 3.87 4.11 38.16
CA ARG A 587 2.68 4.69 38.81
C ARG A 587 2.11 3.69 39.84
N PRO A 588 2.58 3.74 41.10
CA PRO A 588 2.24 2.72 42.12
C PRO A 588 0.75 2.59 42.43
N ASP A 589 0.01 3.68 42.32
CA ASP A 589 -1.45 3.76 42.49
C ASP A 589 -2.18 2.90 41.46
N LEU A 590 -1.86 3.11 40.17
CA LEU A 590 -2.46 2.35 39.07
C LEU A 590 -1.97 0.89 39.06
N THR A 591 -0.70 0.66 39.37
CA THR A 591 -0.15 -0.68 39.44
C THR A 591 -0.86 -1.49 40.49
N ARG A 592 -1.07 -0.96 41.74
CA ARG A 592 -1.81 -1.61 42.80
C ARG A 592 -3.24 -1.89 42.37
N ALA A 593 -3.94 -0.88 41.87
CA ALA A 593 -5.32 -1.05 41.41
C ALA A 593 -5.44 -2.09 40.30
N LEU A 594 -4.48 -2.15 39.37
CA LEU A 594 -4.45 -3.15 38.31
C LEU A 594 -4.26 -4.56 38.87
N VAL A 595 -3.31 -4.75 39.81
CA VAL A 595 -3.07 -6.05 40.43
C VAL A 595 -4.31 -6.53 41.19
N GLU A 596 -4.91 -5.66 42.02
CA GLU A 596 -6.12 -5.98 42.75
C GLU A 596 -7.28 -6.38 41.81
N ARG A 597 -7.46 -5.68 40.70
CA ARG A 597 -8.55 -5.89 39.75
C ARG A 597 -8.31 -7.08 38.79
N ARG A 598 -7.06 -7.35 38.46
CA ARG A 598 -6.66 -8.51 37.65
C ARG A 598 -6.87 -9.84 38.38
N TYR A 599 -6.61 -9.85 39.68
CA TYR A 599 -6.66 -11.05 40.56
C TYR A 599 -7.84 -11.03 41.53
N PHE A 600 -8.83 -10.17 41.36
CA PHE A 600 -9.92 -9.93 42.28
C PHE A 600 -10.78 -11.15 42.62
N GLN A 601 -10.49 -12.32 42.06
CA GLN A 601 -11.23 -13.54 42.36
C GLN A 601 -10.32 -14.60 42.92
N GLU A 602 -10.54 -14.92 44.19
CA GLU A 602 -10.04 -16.14 44.88
C GLU A 602 -10.28 -17.34 43.96
N GLY A 603 -9.22 -17.91 43.42
CA GLY A 603 -9.23 -19.10 42.55
C GLY A 603 -8.45 -18.97 41.24
N LEU A 604 -7.99 -17.79 40.86
CA LEU A 604 -7.08 -17.59 39.72
C LEU A 604 -5.62 -17.38 40.16
N SER A 605 -5.18 -18.20 41.11
CA SER A 605 -3.78 -18.17 41.56
C SER A 605 -2.77 -18.66 40.53
N GLU A 606 -3.24 -19.25 39.43
CA GLU A 606 -2.49 -19.44 38.18
C GLU A 606 -3.42 -19.29 36.99
N PRO A 607 -2.94 -18.80 35.83
CA PRO A 607 -3.68 -18.88 34.57
C PRO A 607 -3.72 -20.36 34.15
N SER A 608 -4.58 -21.15 34.77
CA SER A 608 -4.60 -22.60 34.61
C SER A 608 -5.19 -23.08 33.29
N VAL A 609 -5.72 -22.19 32.46
CA VAL A 609 -6.19 -22.51 31.11
C VAL A 609 -5.52 -21.60 30.12
N THR A 610 -4.44 -22.06 29.51
CA THR A 610 -3.80 -21.43 28.37
C THR A 610 -4.63 -21.73 27.15
N TRP A 611 -5.41 -20.75 26.72
CA TRP A 611 -6.21 -20.83 25.51
C TRP A 611 -5.36 -20.61 24.28
N ILE A 612 -5.65 -21.38 23.22
CA ILE A 612 -5.13 -21.13 21.89
C ILE A 612 -6.13 -20.26 21.16
N GLN A 613 -5.69 -19.13 20.67
CA GLN A 613 -6.51 -18.15 19.98
C GLN A 613 -5.86 -17.77 18.65
N HIS A 614 -6.65 -17.27 17.72
CA HIS A 614 -6.18 -16.73 16.44
C HIS A 614 -5.18 -15.57 16.65
N GLY A 615 -5.41 -14.75 17.67
CA GLY A 615 -4.51 -13.66 18.09
C GLY A 615 -4.74 -12.34 17.37
N ASP A 616 -5.24 -12.34 16.14
CA ASP A 616 -5.63 -11.15 15.37
C ASP A 616 -6.95 -11.37 14.61
N LEU A 617 -7.94 -12.01 15.26
CA LEU A 617 -9.26 -12.22 14.66
C LEU A 617 -9.98 -10.89 14.53
N SER A 618 -10.12 -10.41 13.30
CA SER A 618 -10.81 -9.16 12.97
C SER A 618 -11.82 -9.38 11.85
N VAL A 619 -12.69 -8.39 11.63
CA VAL A 619 -13.67 -8.44 10.55
C VAL A 619 -13.04 -8.43 9.15
N GLU A 620 -11.77 -8.05 9.05
CA GLU A 620 -11.02 -8.11 7.80
C GLU A 620 -10.47 -9.52 7.54
N ASN A 621 -10.28 -10.32 8.59
CA ASN A 621 -9.71 -11.66 8.56
C ASN A 621 -10.78 -12.77 8.57
N ALA A 622 -12.06 -12.43 8.38
CA ALA A 622 -13.16 -13.39 8.41
C ALA A 622 -14.18 -13.14 7.30
N HIS A 623 -14.62 -14.24 6.67
CA HIS A 623 -15.68 -14.28 5.67
C HIS A 623 -16.80 -15.20 6.16
N ILE A 624 -18.03 -14.89 5.76
CA ILE A 624 -19.19 -15.73 6.05
C ILE A 624 -20.03 -15.95 4.80
N ASP A 625 -20.43 -17.19 4.55
CA ASP A 625 -21.50 -17.48 3.59
C ASP A 625 -22.83 -17.55 4.32
N TRP A 626 -23.66 -16.54 4.13
CA TRP A 626 -24.97 -16.44 4.81
C TRP A 626 -25.98 -17.52 4.40
N LYS A 627 -25.74 -18.23 3.28
CA LYS A 627 -26.64 -19.29 2.81
C LYS A 627 -26.31 -20.63 3.47
N THR A 628 -25.03 -20.94 3.57
CA THR A 628 -24.54 -22.20 4.13
C THR A 628 -24.19 -22.09 5.60
N GLY A 629 -23.91 -20.89 6.11
CA GLY A 629 -23.37 -20.63 7.43
C GLY A 629 -21.88 -20.94 7.55
N GLU A 630 -21.20 -21.25 6.43
CA GLU A 630 -19.76 -21.45 6.43
C GLU A 630 -19.01 -20.18 6.84
N PHE A 631 -18.05 -20.34 7.74
CA PHE A 631 -17.22 -19.26 8.28
C PHE A 631 -15.76 -19.57 7.99
N GLU A 632 -15.11 -18.70 7.23
CA GLU A 632 -13.75 -18.87 6.76
C GLU A 632 -12.84 -17.80 7.36
N VAL A 633 -11.72 -18.24 7.94
CA VAL A 633 -10.80 -17.38 8.68
C VAL A 633 -9.42 -17.39 8.03
N PHE A 634 -8.82 -16.21 7.93
CA PHE A 634 -7.57 -15.88 7.24
C PHE A 634 -6.53 -15.35 8.23
N ASP A 635 -5.28 -15.26 7.80
CA ASP A 635 -4.17 -14.56 8.49
C ASP A 635 -3.80 -15.19 9.84
N TRP A 636 -3.27 -16.40 9.77
CA TRP A 636 -2.94 -17.25 10.92
C TRP A 636 -1.55 -16.97 11.53
N CYS A 637 -0.89 -15.87 11.14
CA CYS A 637 0.48 -15.58 11.58
C CYS A 637 0.61 -15.36 13.09
N ASP A 638 -0.45 -14.87 13.75
CA ASP A 638 -0.49 -14.56 15.18
C ASP A 638 -1.17 -15.64 16.04
N LEU A 639 -1.47 -16.82 15.49
CA LEU A 639 -2.00 -17.95 16.26
C LEU A 639 -1.08 -18.27 17.42
N ALA A 640 -1.60 -18.22 18.65
CA ALA A 640 -0.79 -18.43 19.84
C ALA A 640 -1.55 -19.10 20.98
N ALA A 641 -0.82 -19.91 21.76
CA ALA A 641 -1.23 -20.42 23.06
C ALA A 641 -0.89 -19.40 24.16
N GLY A 642 -1.60 -19.47 25.27
CA GLY A 642 -1.37 -18.58 26.40
C GLY A 642 -2.13 -17.25 26.33
N LEU A 643 -3.00 -17.06 25.37
CA LEU A 643 -3.93 -15.93 25.34
C LEU A 643 -5.10 -16.17 26.31
N PRO A 644 -5.68 -15.10 26.90
CA PRO A 644 -6.83 -15.26 27.78
C PRO A 644 -8.07 -15.73 27.00
N PRO A 645 -9.01 -16.43 27.65
CA PRO A 645 -10.31 -16.70 27.03
C PRO A 645 -10.96 -15.39 26.59
N LEU A 646 -11.78 -15.44 25.52
CA LEU A 646 -12.45 -14.29 24.92
C LEU A 646 -11.53 -13.25 24.23
N TYR A 647 -10.22 -13.49 24.16
CA TYR A 647 -9.28 -12.55 23.50
C TYR A 647 -9.72 -12.19 22.06
N ASP A 648 -10.03 -13.20 21.25
CA ASP A 648 -10.47 -13.00 19.86
C ASP A 648 -11.83 -12.31 19.79
N PHE A 649 -12.73 -12.49 20.77
CA PHE A 649 -14.00 -11.76 20.82
C PHE A 649 -13.79 -10.27 21.08
N PHE A 650 -12.91 -9.92 22.03
CA PHE A 650 -12.59 -8.51 22.28
C PHE A 650 -12.00 -7.86 21.04
N GLN A 651 -11.05 -8.52 20.37
CA GLN A 651 -10.43 -8.03 19.14
C GLN A 651 -11.46 -7.88 18.02
N PHE A 652 -12.30 -8.87 17.81
CA PHE A 652 -13.29 -8.89 16.75
C PHE A 652 -14.31 -7.77 16.90
N PHE A 653 -14.95 -7.66 18.08
CA PHE A 653 -15.96 -6.65 18.31
C PHE A 653 -15.41 -5.22 18.35
N HIS A 654 -14.17 -5.05 18.84
CA HIS A 654 -13.48 -3.77 18.71
C HIS A 654 -13.27 -3.39 17.24
N SER A 655 -12.84 -4.33 16.41
CA SER A 655 -12.64 -4.07 14.97
C SER A 655 -13.96 -3.72 14.25
N ILE A 656 -15.07 -4.34 14.62
CA ILE A 656 -16.41 -3.96 14.13
C ILE A 656 -16.71 -2.51 14.48
N GLY A 657 -16.62 -2.12 15.74
CA GLY A 657 -16.93 -0.78 16.21
C GLY A 657 -16.12 0.28 15.48
N TYR A 658 -14.84 0.01 15.26
CA TYR A 658 -13.94 0.91 14.54
C TYR A 658 -14.35 1.13 13.08
N LEU A 659 -14.70 0.07 12.36
CA LEU A 659 -15.09 0.15 10.95
C LEU A 659 -16.52 0.67 10.77
N ALA A 660 -17.41 0.26 11.66
CA ALA A 660 -18.83 0.54 11.58
C ALA A 660 -19.21 1.99 11.89
N ARG A 661 -18.35 2.72 12.62
CA ARG A 661 -18.71 4.02 13.20
C ARG A 661 -20.04 3.95 13.95
N ALA A 662 -20.12 2.97 14.80
CA ALA A 662 -21.34 2.51 15.46
C ALA A 662 -22.00 3.53 16.39
N ASP A 663 -21.33 4.65 16.67
CA ASP A 663 -21.80 5.73 17.52
C ASP A 663 -21.46 7.09 16.91
N GLU A 664 -22.18 8.15 17.26
CA GLU A 664 -21.90 9.51 16.78
C GLU A 664 -20.50 9.99 17.20
N THR A 665 -20.06 9.64 18.40
CA THR A 665 -18.70 9.96 18.89
C THR A 665 -17.62 9.31 18.03
N VAL A 666 -17.77 8.04 17.69
CA VAL A 666 -16.87 7.30 16.81
C VAL A 666 -16.91 7.86 15.38
N ARG A 667 -18.06 8.35 14.94
CA ARG A 667 -18.26 8.90 13.59
C ARG A 667 -17.45 10.16 13.32
N PHE A 668 -17.25 11.00 14.33
CA PHE A 668 -16.55 12.28 14.19
C PHE A 668 -15.12 12.25 14.68
N ALA A 669 -14.69 11.21 15.40
CA ALA A 669 -13.34 11.03 15.85
C ALA A 669 -12.39 10.61 14.69
N SER A 670 -11.13 10.96 14.79
CA SER A 670 -10.09 10.64 13.81
C SER A 670 -8.83 10.10 14.50
N GLY A 671 -8.02 9.32 13.79
CA GLY A 671 -6.76 8.83 14.30
C GLY A 671 -6.89 8.03 15.62
N GLU A 672 -6.07 8.35 16.60
CA GLU A 672 -6.04 7.70 17.92
C GLU A 672 -7.35 7.87 18.69
N ASP A 673 -7.94 9.08 18.66
CA ASP A 673 -9.21 9.38 19.33
C ASP A 673 -10.33 8.44 18.87
N ARG A 674 -10.28 8.00 17.63
CA ARG A 674 -11.26 7.08 17.10
C ARG A 674 -11.13 5.67 17.70
N TRP A 675 -9.91 5.20 17.94
CA TRP A 675 -9.68 3.92 18.62
C TRP A 675 -10.24 3.96 20.04
N VAL A 676 -9.97 5.05 20.77
CA VAL A 676 -10.45 5.25 22.13
C VAL A 676 -11.99 5.36 22.16
N ALA A 677 -12.58 6.21 21.32
CA ALA A 677 -14.01 6.36 21.23
C ALA A 677 -14.72 5.05 20.87
N THR A 678 -14.13 4.26 19.98
CA THR A 678 -14.65 2.93 19.63
C THR A 678 -14.66 1.99 20.82
N PHE A 679 -13.54 1.92 21.53
CA PHE A 679 -13.42 1.06 22.70
C PHE A 679 -14.45 1.44 23.77
N GLN A 680 -14.59 2.73 24.06
CA GLN A 680 -15.60 3.24 24.98
C GLN A 680 -17.03 2.86 24.53
N ALA A 681 -17.36 3.05 23.24
CA ALA A 681 -18.67 2.71 22.69
C ALA A 681 -19.00 1.21 22.79
N VAL A 682 -18.01 0.34 22.62
CA VAL A 682 -18.19 -1.12 22.63
C VAL A 682 -18.23 -1.67 24.05
N PHE A 683 -17.30 -1.27 24.91
CA PHE A 683 -17.03 -1.95 26.16
C PHE A 683 -17.43 -1.18 27.43
N LEU A 684 -17.49 0.16 27.36
CA LEU A 684 -17.68 1.01 28.55
C LEU A 684 -18.98 1.81 28.56
N SER A 685 -19.64 2.01 27.40
CA SER A 685 -20.84 2.83 27.33
C SER A 685 -22.11 2.01 27.27
N ASP A 686 -23.25 2.63 27.68
CA ASP A 686 -24.58 2.04 27.53
C ASP A 686 -25.19 2.33 26.14
N SER A 687 -24.36 2.36 25.09
CA SER A 687 -24.83 2.49 23.72
C SER A 687 -25.60 1.24 23.28
N ALA A 688 -26.55 1.40 22.34
CA ALA A 688 -27.29 0.27 21.80
C ALA A 688 -26.38 -0.81 21.20
N PHE A 689 -25.33 -0.37 20.53
CA PHE A 689 -24.30 -1.25 19.96
C PHE A 689 -23.48 -1.95 21.06
N GLY A 690 -23.07 -1.20 22.10
CA GLY A 690 -22.33 -1.77 23.24
C GLY A 690 -23.15 -2.83 23.97
N ARG A 691 -24.43 -2.59 24.23
CA ARG A 691 -25.32 -3.59 24.87
C ARG A 691 -25.41 -4.89 24.07
N VAL A 692 -25.59 -4.82 22.76
CA VAL A 692 -25.65 -6.02 21.89
C VAL A 692 -24.32 -6.76 21.93
N THR A 693 -23.23 -6.05 21.79
CA THR A 693 -21.88 -6.63 21.78
C THR A 693 -21.55 -7.33 23.09
N ARG A 694 -21.78 -6.67 24.25
CA ARG A 694 -21.51 -7.26 25.56
C ARG A 694 -22.36 -8.50 25.83
N ARG A 695 -23.67 -8.45 25.49
CA ARG A 695 -24.54 -9.62 25.60
C ARG A 695 -23.99 -10.82 24.81
N LEU A 696 -23.49 -10.61 23.61
CA LEU A 696 -22.91 -11.67 22.79
C LEU A 696 -21.59 -12.20 23.37
N ILE A 697 -20.75 -11.33 23.93
CA ILE A 697 -19.50 -11.75 24.60
C ILE A 697 -19.83 -12.53 25.89
N LEU A 698 -20.82 -12.11 26.67
CA LEU A 698 -21.28 -12.85 27.86
C LEU A 698 -21.84 -14.21 27.46
N HIS A 699 -22.67 -14.27 26.42
CA HIS A 699 -23.15 -15.54 25.87
C HIS A 699 -22.01 -16.46 25.42
N ALA A 700 -20.99 -15.92 24.74
CA ALA A 700 -19.81 -16.68 24.39
C ALA A 700 -19.06 -17.16 25.63
N GLY A 701 -18.94 -16.31 26.66
CA GLY A 701 -18.36 -16.68 27.94
C GLY A 701 -19.04 -17.90 28.58
N GLU A 702 -20.38 -17.86 28.68
CA GLU A 702 -21.19 -18.97 29.20
C GLU A 702 -20.94 -20.26 28.41
N ARG A 703 -20.93 -20.20 27.09
CA ARG A 703 -20.70 -21.35 26.21
C ARG A 703 -19.28 -21.91 26.32
N LEU A 704 -18.31 -21.08 26.69
CA LEU A 704 -16.88 -21.42 26.87
C LEU A 704 -16.52 -21.64 28.35
N ASN A 705 -17.49 -21.72 29.25
CA ASN A 705 -17.31 -21.91 30.70
C ASN A 705 -16.51 -20.75 31.34
N VAL A 706 -16.68 -19.54 30.89
CA VAL A 706 -16.10 -18.32 31.47
C VAL A 706 -17.18 -17.60 32.28
N PRO A 707 -17.06 -17.48 33.57
CA PRO A 707 -18.06 -16.80 34.41
C PRO A 707 -18.18 -15.32 34.02
N PRO A 708 -19.39 -14.75 33.94
CA PRO A 708 -19.60 -13.33 33.58
C PRO A 708 -18.77 -12.35 34.40
N ARG A 709 -18.64 -12.57 35.70
CA ARG A 709 -17.84 -11.76 36.62
C ARG A 709 -16.34 -11.71 36.29
N GLN A 710 -15.82 -12.62 35.48
CA GLN A 710 -14.40 -12.64 35.06
C GLN A 710 -14.15 -11.79 33.81
N VAL A 711 -15.18 -11.45 33.03
CA VAL A 711 -15.04 -10.76 31.74
C VAL A 711 -14.33 -9.40 31.86
N PRO A 712 -14.62 -8.54 32.86
CA PRO A 712 -13.88 -7.29 33.03
C PRO A 712 -12.38 -7.49 33.26
N SER A 713 -11.99 -8.49 34.07
CA SER A 713 -10.57 -8.83 34.33
C SER A 713 -9.88 -9.37 33.08
N LEU A 714 -10.57 -10.19 32.28
CA LEU A 714 -10.05 -10.68 31.00
C LEU A 714 -9.85 -9.56 29.98
N LEU A 715 -10.69 -8.52 30.01
CA LEU A 715 -10.52 -7.34 29.17
C LEU A 715 -9.26 -6.55 29.56
N LEU A 716 -8.95 -6.44 30.87
CA LEU A 716 -7.68 -5.86 31.32
C LEU A 716 -6.48 -6.67 30.82
N GLU A 717 -6.54 -8.00 30.94
CA GLU A 717 -5.50 -8.91 30.44
C GLU A 717 -5.30 -8.75 28.93
N PHE A 718 -6.37 -8.66 28.16
CA PHE A 718 -6.35 -8.38 26.72
C PHE A 718 -5.58 -7.08 26.42
N LEU A 719 -5.86 -5.99 27.14
CA LEU A 719 -5.20 -4.69 26.93
C LEU A 719 -3.72 -4.73 27.32
N ILE A 720 -3.34 -5.43 28.39
CA ILE A 720 -1.95 -5.63 28.79
C ILE A 720 -1.17 -6.32 27.66
N ILE A 721 -1.70 -7.46 27.18
CA ILE A 721 -1.06 -8.22 26.11
C ILE A 721 -0.95 -7.40 24.84
N ARG A 722 -2.01 -6.68 24.44
CA ARG A 722 -1.99 -5.82 23.26
C ARG A 722 -0.99 -4.67 23.39
N SER A 723 -0.89 -4.05 24.57
CA SER A 723 0.10 -3.00 24.83
C SER A 723 1.53 -3.52 24.61
N ASN A 724 1.86 -4.65 25.23
CA ASN A 724 3.19 -5.25 25.12
C ASN A 724 3.47 -5.82 23.69
N TYR A 725 2.44 -6.33 23.02
CA TYR A 725 2.54 -6.73 21.61
C TYR A 725 2.92 -5.57 20.71
N TYR A 726 2.35 -4.37 20.93
CA TYR A 726 2.61 -3.21 20.11
C TYR A 726 3.89 -2.44 20.50
N GLN A 727 4.39 -2.58 21.73
CA GLN A 727 5.57 -1.85 22.20
C GLN A 727 6.75 -1.85 21.19
N PRO A 728 7.19 -3.01 20.64
CA PRO A 728 8.26 -3.05 19.66
C PRO A 728 7.79 -2.80 18.22
N ARG A 729 6.47 -2.70 17.97
CA ARG A 729 5.89 -2.68 16.62
C ARG A 729 5.34 -1.32 16.21
N SER A 730 4.66 -0.64 17.14
CA SER A 730 4.00 0.65 16.88
C SER A 730 3.92 1.46 18.17
N ALA A 731 4.67 2.56 18.24
CA ALA A 731 4.63 3.45 19.40
C ALA A 731 3.23 4.07 19.59
N VAL A 732 2.54 4.40 18.51
CA VAL A 732 1.18 4.96 18.50
C VAL A 732 0.19 3.97 19.08
N GLN A 733 0.15 2.74 18.54
CA GLN A 733 -0.76 1.71 19.03
C GLN A 733 -0.44 1.31 20.48
N HIS A 734 0.83 1.28 20.84
CA HIS A 734 1.22 1.05 22.23
C HIS A 734 0.64 2.10 23.17
N GLN A 735 0.74 3.41 22.84
CA GLN A 735 0.17 4.50 23.63
C GLN A 735 -1.36 4.43 23.71
N VAL A 736 -2.02 4.10 22.59
CA VAL A 736 -3.49 3.88 22.60
C VAL A 736 -3.87 2.76 23.57
N GLN A 737 -3.21 1.62 23.51
CA GLN A 737 -3.52 0.50 24.41
C GLN A 737 -3.24 0.83 25.89
N LEU A 738 -2.17 1.59 26.18
CA LEU A 738 -1.88 2.08 27.52
C LEU A 738 -3.00 3.00 28.03
N HIS A 739 -3.42 3.95 27.21
CA HIS A 739 -4.50 4.87 27.56
C HIS A 739 -5.82 4.13 27.85
N LEU A 740 -6.17 3.14 27.01
CA LEU A 740 -7.35 2.31 27.23
C LEU A 740 -7.25 1.48 28.53
N LEU A 741 -6.06 0.98 28.82
CA LEU A 741 -5.82 0.23 30.06
C LEU A 741 -5.95 1.15 31.29
N GLU A 742 -5.38 2.36 31.27
CA GLU A 742 -5.53 3.37 32.32
C GLU A 742 -7.00 3.72 32.54
N LEU A 743 -7.76 3.93 31.47
CA LEU A 743 -9.19 4.21 31.52
C LEU A 743 -9.95 3.10 32.23
N CYS A 744 -9.73 1.84 31.83
CA CYS A 744 -10.39 0.69 32.46
C CYS A 744 -9.99 0.49 33.94
N ILE A 745 -8.75 0.84 34.31
CA ILE A 745 -8.32 0.79 35.71
C ILE A 745 -9.02 1.88 36.51
N THR A 746 -9.09 3.09 35.98
CA THR A 746 -9.68 4.25 36.70
C THR A 746 -11.18 4.06 36.91
N ASP A 747 -11.89 3.61 35.86
CA ASP A 747 -13.35 3.52 35.86
C ASP A 747 -13.82 2.04 36.02
N PHE A 748 -13.10 1.24 36.80
CA PHE A 748 -13.35 -0.21 36.88
C PHE A 748 -14.74 -0.56 37.46
N GLU A 749 -15.25 0.21 38.43
CA GLU A 749 -16.59 0.02 38.97
C GLU A 749 -17.67 0.25 37.91
N GLN A 750 -17.49 1.28 37.08
CA GLN A 750 -18.37 1.48 35.94
C GLN A 750 -18.22 0.34 34.92
N LEU A 751 -17.00 -0.10 34.66
CA LEU A 751 -16.77 -1.26 33.80
C LEU A 751 -17.52 -2.49 34.33
N GLN A 752 -17.43 -2.82 35.61
CA GLN A 752 -18.17 -3.95 36.19
C GLN A 752 -19.67 -3.78 36.04
N SER A 753 -20.23 -2.62 36.42
CA SER A 753 -21.68 -2.40 36.37
C SER A 753 -22.27 -2.46 34.95
N VAL A 754 -21.47 -2.16 33.95
CA VAL A 754 -21.90 -2.23 32.54
C VAL A 754 -21.87 -3.69 32.01
N TRP A 755 -21.09 -4.58 32.67
CA TRP A 755 -20.99 -5.99 32.30
C TRP A 755 -21.86 -6.93 33.17
N GLU A 756 -22.40 -6.43 34.29
CA GLU A 756 -23.45 -7.08 35.08
C GLU A 756 -24.85 -6.92 34.43
#